data_0cb8b850126bb819c9eee2905676a79a
#
_entry.id   0cb8b850126bb819c9eee2905676a79a
#
_cell.length_a   1.000
_cell.length_b   1.000
_cell.length_c   1.000
_cell.angle_alpha   90.00
_cell.angle_beta   90.00
_cell.angle_gamma   90.00
#
_symmetry.space_group_name_H-M   'P 1'
#
loop_
_entity.id
_entity.type
_entity.pdbx_description
1 polymer ?
#
loop_
_entity_poly.entity_id
_entity_poly.type
_entity_poly.pdbx_seq_one_letter_code
_entity_poly.pdbx_strand_id
1 'polypeptide(L)'
;MAVHNSQYSTNSPGAQPRPERAAGAFRIFSGFVWYSGITKIARAAAACAAAPSGGICMNRIRSRLAPLAALMALLLALAGCSAAPSTEEPGTASQTKYATGKYTQTEVTPAVDSGFAPAKLQMLDGVPTLSLYNDAQNTAAAFSWTGDGWETIDPSTVQAFLDGLDKTQVETLTACYGGSGRWWVAAAETGGALTLYRVDSQGSVRTVLTDTPPAGGTAPYITDFAAAPGYAVVCLADGAGSCVLQIVDGQSGDISATIRPSVVDYTFAVSGNRLYLRNRNAGTMDVYALPSGEKADSFAIVPEAQEVAAYAVDGENQQIVFLTMDGVFQAGFGSSVKQAMVQEKGFVYAAPQTTDYEILPLGDTAFLVSCLQNGAPLTVLIRLDATLPTQAAQSLYIWALEDSDVIRSAAAVFANQYPDCDVQLEFGRDATSQALSDEDIIKNLNTRLLAGEAPDVLFLDGLPIRSLMEKGVLASLDGVVSMDGYYENILTAYSLDGRPYAYPSVFRVPVFVSGSSEINVDDYASLASLAALYQEQSLIFNTSYEDIFDSFYIASSAGLFPEEKRIDEDALRAFLQSTREMIDGQQITAQTNEYVMASGNGQSVAQSEFAMSLIKVAEGSYPCGTGVVSSRSDALKLFWSYPAVAIRPLPGSGFEAKEIVSIPANAANPTLAKAFAQIMLTDPVVQLNSLYKGFSVQRDVENAYLAQTIADGEQTYAADPLTCDWDSLIEELGAPSVSSATIYDVTHEAAFDYYGNEIDLDTAVQRIEENLGLYFSEQQ
;
A
#
# COMPACT_ATOMS: atom_id res chain seq x y z
N MET A 1 40.19 7.13 -18.69
CA MET A 1 41.40 6.30 -19.02
C MET A 1 41.85 5.57 -17.79
N ALA A 2 41.85 4.31 -17.86
CA ALA A 2 42.37 3.20 -17.11
C ALA A 2 41.32 2.21 -16.64
N VAL A 3 41.17 1.22 -17.50
CA VAL A 3 40.43 -0.04 -17.33
C VAL A 3 41.13 -0.88 -16.28
N HIS A 4 40.40 -1.46 -15.34
CA HIS A 4 40.84 -2.64 -14.62
C HIS A 4 39.84 -3.78 -14.78
N ASN A 5 40.19 -4.70 -15.68
CA ASN A 5 39.64 -6.04 -15.77
C ASN A 5 40.05 -6.85 -14.54
N SER A 6 39.09 -7.46 -13.85
CA SER A 6 39.33 -8.63 -13.01
C SER A 6 38.53 -9.82 -13.51
N GLN A 7 39.27 -10.78 -14.04
CA GLN A 7 38.82 -12.09 -14.48
C GLN A 7 38.33 -12.91 -13.29
N TYR A 8 37.15 -13.51 -13.40
CA TYR A 8 36.77 -14.62 -12.54
C TYR A 8 37.19 -15.95 -13.15
N SER A 9 38.02 -16.67 -12.43
CA SER A 9 38.42 -18.04 -12.75
C SER A 9 37.40 -19.03 -12.17
N THR A 10 36.92 -19.90 -13.05
CA THR A 10 36.19 -21.14 -12.75
C THR A 10 37.04 -22.15 -12.01
N ASN A 11 36.54 -22.73 -10.94
CA ASN A 11 36.92 -24.07 -10.46
C ASN A 11 35.77 -24.74 -9.70
N SER A 12 35.20 -25.78 -10.26
CA SER A 12 34.55 -26.91 -9.58
C SER A 12 35.48 -28.14 -9.75
N PRO A 13 35.31 -29.31 -9.07
CA PRO A 13 34.26 -29.77 -8.17
C PRO A 13 34.77 -30.52 -6.91
N GLY A 14 33.89 -30.83 -5.98
CA GLY A 14 34.17 -31.74 -4.86
C GLY A 14 32.94 -32.18 -4.10
N ALA A 15 32.64 -33.47 -4.23
CA ALA A 15 31.57 -34.28 -3.72
C ALA A 15 31.09 -34.07 -2.27
N GLN A 16 29.79 -34.26 -2.13
CA GLN A 16 28.88 -34.55 -1.00
C GLN A 16 29.43 -35.15 0.30
N PRO A 17 28.74 -35.02 1.47
CA PRO A 17 27.55 -35.85 1.71
C PRO A 17 26.37 -35.09 2.41
N ARG A 18 25.17 -35.67 2.21
CA ARG A 18 23.91 -35.30 2.87
C ARG A 18 24.00 -35.47 4.39
N PRO A 19 23.30 -34.68 5.15
CA PRO A 19 22.65 -35.16 6.36
C PRO A 19 21.10 -35.15 6.29
N GLU A 20 20.60 -36.13 7.01
CA GLU A 20 19.22 -36.53 7.14
C GLU A 20 18.31 -35.48 7.76
N ARG A 21 17.03 -35.68 7.44
CA ARG A 21 15.84 -35.01 7.96
C ARG A 21 15.83 -34.93 9.49
N ALA A 22 15.66 -33.73 10.01
CA ALA A 22 15.02 -33.52 11.29
C ALA A 22 13.84 -32.56 11.07
N ALA A 23 12.65 -33.15 10.99
CA ALA A 23 11.39 -32.43 11.00
C ALA A 23 11.12 -31.91 12.42
N GLY A 24 11.26 -30.61 12.61
CA GLY A 24 10.83 -29.89 13.81
C GLY A 24 9.53 -29.16 13.52
N ALA A 25 8.41 -29.82 13.78
CA ALA A 25 7.09 -29.19 13.72
C ALA A 25 6.93 -28.18 14.86
N PHE A 26 6.83 -26.92 14.57
CA PHE A 26 6.25 -25.94 15.49
C PHE A 26 4.73 -25.93 15.31
N ARG A 27 4.03 -26.44 16.29
CA ARG A 27 2.57 -26.45 16.37
C ARG A 27 2.08 -25.10 16.85
N ILE A 28 1.27 -24.46 16.02
CA ILE A 28 0.34 -23.41 16.43
C ILE A 28 -0.79 -24.08 17.23
N PHE A 29 -0.86 -23.78 18.51
CA PHE A 29 -1.92 -24.29 19.40
C PHE A 29 -2.79 -23.09 19.81
N SER A 30 -3.96 -22.91 19.19
CA SER A 30 -5.12 -22.29 19.86
C SER A 30 -6.47 -22.36 19.11
N GLY A 31 -6.56 -22.91 17.91
CA GLY A 31 -7.85 -23.02 17.18
C GLY A 31 -8.49 -24.41 17.15
N PHE A 32 -7.77 -25.47 17.52
CA PHE A 32 -8.15 -26.85 17.19
C PHE A 32 -8.92 -27.63 18.28
N VAL A 33 -9.12 -27.10 19.45
CA VAL A 33 -9.75 -27.87 20.54
C VAL A 33 -11.28 -27.90 20.44
N TRP A 34 -11.91 -26.91 19.81
CA TRP A 34 -13.38 -26.89 19.64
C TRP A 34 -13.86 -27.70 18.43
N TYR A 35 -13.12 -27.74 17.35
CA TYR A 35 -13.54 -28.45 16.13
C TYR A 35 -13.38 -29.99 16.25
N SER A 36 -12.39 -30.46 16.99
CA SER A 36 -12.19 -31.89 17.21
C SER A 36 -13.22 -32.53 18.15
N GLY A 37 -13.89 -31.73 18.99
CA GLY A 37 -14.96 -32.17 19.85
C GLY A 37 -16.27 -32.48 19.12
N ILE A 38 -16.66 -31.58 18.22
CA ILE A 38 -17.92 -31.70 17.48
C ILE A 38 -17.84 -32.81 16.43
N THR A 39 -16.72 -32.97 15.74
CA THR A 39 -16.51 -34.05 14.74
C THR A 39 -16.42 -35.43 15.38
N LYS A 40 -15.89 -35.54 16.60
CA LYS A 40 -15.92 -36.83 17.35
C LYS A 40 -17.33 -37.20 17.81
N ILE A 41 -18.13 -36.22 18.19
CA ILE A 41 -19.54 -36.45 18.60
C ILE A 41 -20.38 -36.80 17.37
N ALA A 42 -20.18 -36.14 16.22
CA ALA A 42 -20.89 -36.46 14.98
C ALA A 42 -20.51 -37.85 14.42
N ARG A 43 -19.22 -38.25 14.49
CA ARG A 43 -18.78 -39.59 14.09
C ARG A 43 -19.27 -40.69 15.05
N ALA A 44 -19.39 -40.43 16.37
CA ALA A 44 -19.97 -41.33 17.32
C ALA A 44 -21.49 -41.52 17.12
N ALA A 45 -22.21 -40.46 16.77
CA ALA A 45 -23.63 -40.50 16.42
C ALA A 45 -23.90 -41.29 15.12
N ALA A 46 -23.08 -41.11 14.10
CA ALA A 46 -23.18 -41.85 12.83
C ALA A 46 -22.83 -43.33 12.96
N ALA A 47 -21.87 -43.66 13.84
CA ALA A 47 -21.51 -45.06 14.12
C ALA A 47 -22.60 -45.81 14.93
N CYS A 48 -23.38 -45.11 15.79
CA CYS A 48 -24.50 -45.69 16.48
C CYS A 48 -25.76 -45.88 15.65
N ALA A 49 -25.90 -45.19 14.55
CA ALA A 49 -27.03 -45.31 13.64
C ALA A 49 -26.92 -46.54 12.68
N ALA A 50 -25.71 -47.14 12.56
CA ALA A 50 -25.42 -48.24 11.64
C ALA A 50 -25.43 -49.64 12.29
N ALA A 51 -25.81 -49.77 13.60
CA ALA A 51 -25.81 -51.06 14.31
C ALA A 51 -27.23 -51.61 14.50
N PRO A 52 -27.49 -52.90 14.20
CA PRO A 52 -28.84 -53.46 14.21
C PRO A 52 -29.43 -53.84 15.58
N SER A 53 -28.97 -53.22 16.70
CA SER A 53 -29.53 -53.43 18.02
C SER A 53 -29.68 -52.15 18.79
N GLY A 54 -30.71 -51.39 18.45
CA GLY A 54 -30.88 -49.97 18.77
C GLY A 54 -31.53 -49.62 20.13
N GLY A 55 -31.51 -50.48 21.14
CA GLY A 55 -32.26 -50.17 22.38
C GLY A 55 -31.48 -49.57 23.56
N ILE A 56 -30.18 -49.78 23.64
CA ILE A 56 -29.43 -49.50 24.87
C ILE A 56 -28.55 -48.24 24.79
N CYS A 57 -28.25 -47.80 23.55
CA CYS A 57 -27.37 -46.65 23.33
C CYS A 57 -28.10 -45.29 23.51
N MET A 58 -29.37 -45.20 23.17
CA MET A 58 -30.17 -43.95 23.27
C MET A 58 -30.41 -43.48 24.71
N ASN A 59 -30.48 -44.34 25.68
CA ASN A 59 -30.71 -43.96 27.10
C ASN A 59 -29.44 -43.36 27.74
N ARG A 60 -28.24 -43.74 27.31
CA ARG A 60 -26.98 -43.16 27.83
C ARG A 60 -26.67 -41.77 27.21
N ILE A 61 -27.17 -41.47 26.04
CA ILE A 61 -27.01 -40.14 25.43
C ILE A 61 -28.02 -39.15 26.02
N ARG A 62 -29.26 -39.58 26.30
CA ARG A 62 -30.27 -38.74 26.96
C ARG A 62 -29.89 -38.36 28.40
N SER A 63 -29.22 -39.22 29.17
CA SER A 63 -28.79 -38.91 30.53
C SER A 63 -27.57 -37.96 30.64
N ARG A 64 -26.82 -37.77 29.52
CA ARG A 64 -25.67 -36.84 29.49
C ARG A 64 -25.99 -35.49 28.84
N LEU A 65 -27.07 -35.40 28.04
CA LEU A 65 -27.52 -34.17 27.42
C LEU A 65 -28.54 -33.39 28.27
N ALA A 66 -29.23 -34.04 29.17
CA ALA A 66 -30.20 -33.41 30.08
C ALA A 66 -29.60 -32.28 30.95
N PRO A 67 -28.41 -32.42 31.55
CA PRO A 67 -27.82 -31.32 32.33
C PRO A 67 -27.30 -30.16 31.49
N LEU A 68 -26.90 -30.40 30.21
CA LEU A 68 -26.46 -29.33 29.31
C LEU A 68 -27.66 -28.51 28.80
N ALA A 69 -28.79 -29.16 28.51
CA ALA A 69 -30.02 -28.46 28.11
C ALA A 69 -30.62 -27.65 29.29
N ALA A 70 -30.51 -28.16 30.51
CA ALA A 70 -30.92 -27.45 31.72
C ALA A 70 -30.02 -26.22 32.01
N LEU A 71 -28.71 -26.33 31.77
CA LEU A 71 -27.76 -25.22 31.93
C LEU A 71 -28.00 -24.12 30.88
N MET A 72 -28.30 -24.51 29.64
CA MET A 72 -28.61 -23.60 28.57
C MET A 72 -29.97 -22.88 28.73
N ALA A 73 -30.97 -23.60 29.29
CA ALA A 73 -32.25 -23.02 29.67
C ALA A 73 -32.11 -22.07 30.87
N LEU A 74 -31.21 -22.37 31.82
CA LEU A 74 -30.94 -21.50 32.99
C LEU A 74 -30.19 -20.22 32.55
N LEU A 75 -29.28 -20.30 31.56
CA LEU A 75 -28.60 -19.13 30.99
C LEU A 75 -29.53 -18.25 30.18
N LEU A 76 -30.50 -18.83 29.47
CA LEU A 76 -31.54 -18.08 28.77
C LEU A 76 -32.58 -17.44 29.71
N ALA A 77 -32.85 -18.06 30.88
CA ALA A 77 -33.72 -17.49 31.88
C ALA A 77 -33.08 -16.33 32.67
N LEU A 78 -31.75 -16.29 32.78
CA LEU A 78 -31.00 -15.21 33.43
C LEU A 78 -30.83 -13.98 32.53
N ALA A 79 -30.98 -14.14 31.21
CA ALA A 79 -30.98 -13.02 30.22
C ALA A 79 -32.35 -12.34 30.05
N GLY A 80 -33.41 -12.86 30.69
CA GLY A 80 -34.80 -12.45 30.52
C GLY A 80 -35.43 -11.61 31.64
N CYS A 81 -34.66 -11.03 32.54
CA CYS A 81 -35.22 -10.18 33.61
C CYS A 81 -34.78 -8.73 33.45
N SER A 82 -35.48 -7.95 32.66
CA SER A 82 -35.70 -6.53 32.97
C SER A 82 -36.89 -5.97 32.19
N ALA A 83 -37.73 -5.25 32.93
CA ALA A 83 -38.78 -4.32 32.57
C ALA A 83 -40.18 -4.89 32.29
N ALA A 84 -41.04 -4.68 33.26
CA ALA A 84 -42.48 -4.65 33.14
C ALA A 84 -42.95 -3.41 32.33
N PRO A 85 -44.01 -3.48 31.54
CA PRO A 85 -44.52 -2.31 30.82
C PRO A 85 -45.23 -1.37 31.77
N SER A 86 -44.71 -0.15 31.88
CA SER A 86 -45.48 0.97 32.44
C SER A 86 -46.34 1.55 31.33
N THR A 87 -47.66 1.54 31.56
CA THR A 87 -48.64 2.32 30.77
C THR A 87 -48.45 3.80 31.07
N GLU A 88 -47.91 4.54 30.12
CA GLU A 88 -48.01 6.00 30.06
C GLU A 88 -48.67 6.45 28.76
N GLU A 89 -49.52 7.46 28.90
CA GLU A 89 -50.33 8.09 27.86
C GLU A 89 -49.49 8.75 26.74
N PRO A 90 -50.06 8.99 25.54
CA PRO A 90 -49.32 9.59 24.42
C PRO A 90 -49.15 11.10 24.63
N GLY A 91 -48.02 11.46 25.22
CA GLY A 91 -47.56 12.84 25.36
C GLY A 91 -46.24 13.03 24.63
N THR A 92 -46.27 13.93 23.65
CA THR A 92 -45.16 14.66 23.00
C THR A 92 -43.92 13.82 22.64
N ALA A 93 -43.67 13.70 21.36
CA ALA A 93 -42.44 13.15 20.78
C ALA A 93 -41.22 13.65 21.52
N SER A 94 -40.65 12.81 22.38
CA SER A 94 -39.34 13.01 22.94
C SER A 94 -38.37 12.97 21.76
N GLN A 95 -37.79 14.11 21.42
CA GLN A 95 -36.60 14.16 20.58
C GLN A 95 -35.56 13.24 21.23
N THR A 96 -35.28 12.11 20.62
CA THR A 96 -34.14 11.28 20.94
C THR A 96 -32.90 12.18 20.90
N LYS A 97 -32.32 12.43 22.05
CA LYS A 97 -31.09 13.19 22.17
C LYS A 97 -29.99 12.31 21.52
N TYR A 98 -29.70 12.54 20.25
CA TYR A 98 -28.62 11.86 19.55
C TYR A 98 -27.32 12.15 20.31
N ALA A 99 -26.54 11.12 20.59
CA ALA A 99 -25.21 11.31 21.12
C ALA A 99 -24.46 12.23 20.14
N THR A 100 -23.77 13.23 20.63
CA THR A 100 -22.99 14.17 19.81
C THR A 100 -21.51 13.89 20.00
N GLY A 101 -20.73 14.06 18.94
CA GLY A 101 -19.29 13.93 18.92
C GLY A 101 -18.81 13.06 17.77
N LYS A 102 -18.17 13.66 16.79
CA LYS A 102 -17.49 13.01 15.66
C LYS A 102 -16.06 13.53 15.58
N TYR A 103 -15.10 12.66 15.27
CA TYR A 103 -13.74 13.13 14.98
C TYR A 103 -13.68 13.76 13.60
N THR A 104 -13.01 14.90 13.52
CA THR A 104 -12.75 15.62 12.27
C THR A 104 -11.25 15.66 12.03
N GLN A 105 -10.86 15.75 10.76
CA GLN A 105 -9.49 15.89 10.33
C GLN A 105 -9.30 17.30 9.76
N THR A 106 -8.22 17.95 10.10
CA THR A 106 -7.87 19.26 9.56
C THR A 106 -6.37 19.24 9.24
N GLU A 107 -6.01 19.56 8.02
CA GLU A 107 -4.62 19.79 7.68
C GLU A 107 -4.13 21.05 8.37
N VAL A 108 -3.03 20.90 9.09
CA VAL A 108 -2.39 21.97 9.86
C VAL A 108 -0.89 22.04 9.56
N THR A 109 -0.47 21.61 8.39
CA THR A 109 0.93 21.62 7.97
C THR A 109 1.52 23.02 8.09
N PRO A 110 2.66 23.22 8.79
CA PRO A 110 3.31 24.50 8.82
C PRO A 110 3.78 24.92 7.42
N ALA A 111 3.76 26.21 7.14
CA ALA A 111 4.24 26.73 5.86
C ALA A 111 5.76 26.58 5.74
N VAL A 112 6.18 25.60 4.94
CA VAL A 112 7.59 25.34 4.61
C VAL A 112 7.72 25.07 3.11
N ASP A 113 8.93 25.23 2.58
CA ASP A 113 9.23 24.87 1.19
C ASP A 113 9.16 23.35 0.99
N SER A 114 9.06 22.91 -0.27
CA SER A 114 9.14 21.50 -0.61
C SER A 114 10.49 20.88 -0.22
N GLY A 115 10.49 19.56 0.05
CA GLY A 115 11.71 18.82 0.40
C GLY A 115 12.01 18.77 1.91
N PHE A 116 11.21 19.40 2.76
CA PHE A 116 11.27 19.12 4.20
C PHE A 116 10.63 17.79 4.53
N ALA A 117 11.26 17.03 5.43
CA ALA A 117 10.72 15.81 6.00
C ALA A 117 10.57 15.94 7.53
N PRO A 118 9.60 15.25 8.15
CA PRO A 118 9.51 15.17 9.60
C PRO A 118 10.78 14.57 10.21
N ALA A 119 11.41 15.31 11.11
CA ALA A 119 12.52 14.81 11.91
C ALA A 119 12.04 14.30 13.27
N LYS A 120 11.09 14.99 13.91
CA LYS A 120 10.41 14.54 15.14
C LYS A 120 9.19 15.37 15.50
N LEU A 121 8.10 14.69 15.84
CA LEU A 121 6.96 15.28 16.55
C LEU A 121 6.97 14.80 18.01
N GLN A 122 7.12 15.71 18.96
CA GLN A 122 7.31 15.36 20.37
C GLN A 122 6.73 16.40 21.32
N MET A 123 6.55 16.02 22.58
CA MET A 123 6.16 16.95 23.65
C MET A 123 7.41 17.52 24.33
N LEU A 124 7.64 18.83 24.24
CA LEU A 124 8.73 19.53 24.93
C LEU A 124 8.16 20.51 25.95
N ASP A 125 8.48 20.31 27.22
CA ASP A 125 8.02 21.18 28.33
C ASP A 125 6.49 21.39 28.31
N GLY A 126 5.72 20.38 27.91
CA GLY A 126 4.27 20.44 27.82
C GLY A 126 3.73 21.10 26.54
N VAL A 127 4.60 21.44 25.59
CA VAL A 127 4.22 22.03 24.28
C VAL A 127 4.54 21.06 23.17
N PRO A 128 3.56 20.70 22.33
CA PRO A 128 3.81 19.92 21.12
C PRO A 128 4.76 20.67 20.20
N THR A 129 5.79 19.99 19.75
CA THR A 129 6.85 20.56 18.92
C THR A 129 7.13 19.67 17.73
N LEU A 130 7.15 20.23 16.54
CA LEU A 130 7.49 19.56 15.28
C LEU A 130 8.83 20.08 14.80
N SER A 131 9.79 19.19 14.58
CA SER A 131 11.06 19.46 13.91
C SER A 131 11.02 18.90 12.51
N LEU A 132 11.44 19.68 11.52
CA LEU A 132 11.56 19.31 10.11
C LEU A 132 12.98 19.54 9.64
N TYR A 133 13.42 18.74 8.68
CA TYR A 133 14.73 18.89 8.07
C TYR A 133 14.65 18.71 6.55
N ASN A 134 15.34 19.57 5.79
CA ASN A 134 15.49 19.47 4.34
C ASN A 134 16.95 19.11 4.03
N ASP A 135 17.19 17.88 3.62
CA ASP A 135 18.52 17.38 3.35
C ASP A 135 19.15 18.02 2.11
N ALA A 136 18.37 18.24 1.06
CA ALA A 136 18.86 18.85 -0.18
C ALA A 136 19.36 20.28 0.03
N GLN A 137 18.63 21.07 0.82
CA GLN A 137 18.96 22.48 1.11
C GLN A 137 19.82 22.65 2.37
N ASN A 138 19.98 21.60 3.19
CA ASN A 138 20.64 21.65 4.48
C ASN A 138 20.00 22.64 5.45
N THR A 139 18.67 22.61 5.52
CA THR A 139 17.92 23.56 6.33
C THR A 139 17.10 22.84 7.39
N ALA A 140 17.10 23.41 8.60
CA ALA A 140 16.29 22.94 9.72
C ALA A 140 15.15 23.91 9.99
N ALA A 141 13.98 23.40 10.35
CA ALA A 141 12.85 24.16 10.82
C ALA A 141 12.25 23.51 12.06
N ALA A 142 11.71 24.29 12.97
CA ALA A 142 10.92 23.77 14.08
C ALA A 142 9.76 24.70 14.40
N PHE A 143 8.72 24.11 14.96
CA PHE A 143 7.46 24.78 15.23
C PHE A 143 6.91 24.33 16.58
N SER A 144 6.32 25.26 17.33
CA SER A 144 5.57 24.99 18.55
C SER A 144 4.06 25.13 18.29
N TRP A 145 3.28 24.18 18.81
CA TRP A 145 1.83 24.16 18.64
C TRP A 145 1.13 25.13 19.60
N THR A 146 0.28 25.98 19.05
CA THR A 146 -0.47 26.99 19.83
C THR A 146 -1.89 26.60 20.17
N GLY A 147 -2.33 25.41 19.74
CA GLY A 147 -3.70 24.92 19.90
C GLY A 147 -4.50 24.92 18.60
N ASP A 148 -4.28 25.89 17.73
CA ASP A 148 -4.95 26.01 16.44
C ASP A 148 -3.99 26.14 15.23
N GLY A 149 -2.68 26.26 15.50
CA GLY A 149 -1.67 26.40 14.46
C GLY A 149 -0.26 26.34 15.03
N TRP A 150 0.70 26.60 14.17
CA TRP A 150 2.13 26.51 14.47
C TRP A 150 2.76 27.89 14.58
N GLU A 151 3.60 28.08 15.59
CA GLU A 151 4.48 29.23 15.75
C GLU A 151 5.92 28.79 15.45
N THR A 152 6.60 29.52 14.56
CA THR A 152 7.97 29.21 14.16
C THR A 152 8.96 29.43 15.30
N ILE A 153 9.81 28.45 15.55
CA ILE A 153 10.96 28.54 16.43
C ILE A 153 12.15 29.01 15.60
N ASP A 154 12.84 30.04 16.05
CA ASP A 154 13.98 30.65 15.34
C ASP A 154 15.11 29.62 15.11
N PRO A 155 15.40 29.21 13.86
CA PRO A 155 16.45 28.24 13.51
C PRO A 155 17.82 28.91 13.27
N SER A 156 17.95 30.24 13.40
CA SER A 156 19.14 31.00 12.95
C SER A 156 20.46 30.46 13.49
N THR A 157 20.48 29.99 14.75
CA THR A 157 21.70 29.45 15.38
C THR A 157 22.11 28.09 14.78
N VAL A 158 21.17 27.19 14.57
CA VAL A 158 21.45 25.87 13.94
C VAL A 158 21.76 26.06 12.47
N GLN A 159 21.07 26.98 11.78
CA GLN A 159 21.30 27.22 10.35
C GLN A 159 22.72 27.74 10.10
N ALA A 160 23.19 28.68 10.92
CA ALA A 160 24.57 29.16 10.83
C ALA A 160 25.63 28.04 11.03
N PHE A 161 25.31 27.03 11.85
CA PHE A 161 26.14 25.84 12.00
C PHE A 161 26.06 24.90 10.75
N LEU A 162 24.85 24.64 10.26
CA LEU A 162 24.60 23.79 9.09
C LEU A 162 25.25 24.36 7.82
N ASP A 163 25.22 25.67 7.64
CA ASP A 163 25.87 26.36 6.52
C ASP A 163 27.40 26.23 6.52
N GLY A 164 27.99 26.02 7.70
CA GLY A 164 29.42 25.83 7.88
C GLY A 164 29.90 24.38 7.83
N LEU A 165 28.99 23.42 7.70
CA LEU A 165 29.31 22.00 7.75
C LEU A 165 29.80 21.52 6.36
N ASP A 166 30.91 20.76 6.35
CA ASP A 166 31.42 20.14 5.11
C ASP A 166 30.61 18.90 4.74
N LYS A 167 29.66 19.07 3.82
CA LYS A 167 28.78 18.00 3.36
C LYS A 167 29.46 16.90 2.54
N THR A 168 30.67 17.11 2.04
CA THR A 168 31.36 16.11 1.22
C THR A 168 31.71 14.84 2.00
N GLN A 169 31.65 14.92 3.32
CA GLN A 169 31.94 13.83 4.25
C GLN A 169 30.68 13.26 4.95
N VAL A 170 29.48 13.76 4.64
CA VAL A 170 28.24 13.38 5.31
C VAL A 170 27.32 12.66 4.34
N GLU A 171 26.86 11.45 4.68
CA GLU A 171 25.88 10.68 3.92
C GLU A 171 24.44 11.03 4.30
N THR A 172 24.15 11.13 5.62
CA THR A 172 22.84 11.53 6.12
C THR A 172 22.99 12.56 7.23
N LEU A 173 22.08 13.52 7.24
CA LEU A 173 22.06 14.60 8.20
C LEU A 173 20.62 14.85 8.65
N THR A 174 20.43 15.10 9.94
CA THR A 174 19.13 15.54 10.47
C THR A 174 19.30 16.45 11.65
N ALA A 175 18.30 17.29 11.92
CA ALA A 175 18.31 18.23 13.03
C ALA A 175 17.00 18.17 13.81
N CYS A 176 17.09 18.17 15.14
CA CYS A 176 15.96 18.13 16.04
C CYS A 176 16.07 19.27 17.09
N TYR A 177 14.99 19.99 17.30
CA TYR A 177 14.92 20.98 18.35
C TYR A 177 14.75 20.33 19.72
N GLY A 178 15.63 20.64 20.67
CA GLY A 178 15.67 20.03 22.00
C GLY A 178 15.16 20.93 23.12
N GLY A 179 14.47 22.05 22.81
CA GLY A 179 13.94 22.97 23.79
C GLY A 179 14.93 24.03 24.26
N SER A 180 14.43 25.13 24.84
CA SER A 180 15.23 26.23 25.41
C SER A 180 16.24 26.86 24.44
N GLY A 181 15.88 26.96 23.16
CA GLY A 181 16.75 27.50 22.09
C GLY A 181 17.93 26.58 21.72
N ARG A 182 17.88 25.31 22.10
CA ARG A 182 18.94 24.32 21.83
C ARG A 182 18.54 23.41 20.71
N TRP A 183 19.49 23.17 19.82
CA TRP A 183 19.35 22.23 18.73
C TRP A 183 20.34 21.07 18.82
N TRP A 184 19.96 19.95 18.28
CA TRP A 184 20.80 18.80 18.11
C TRP A 184 20.87 18.44 16.63
N VAL A 185 22.07 18.14 16.13
CA VAL A 185 22.30 17.76 14.75
C VAL A 185 23.04 16.43 14.75
N ALA A 186 22.49 15.47 14.04
CA ALA A 186 23.09 14.15 13.87
C ALA A 186 23.58 14.00 12.44
N ALA A 187 24.87 13.67 12.26
CA ALA A 187 25.52 13.48 10.97
C ALA A 187 26.15 12.10 10.89
N ALA A 188 25.72 11.30 9.91
CA ALA A 188 26.38 10.04 9.56
C ALA A 188 27.37 10.31 8.42
N GLU A 189 28.66 10.02 8.66
CA GLU A 189 29.75 10.33 7.73
C GLU A 189 29.98 9.19 6.70
N THR A 190 30.55 9.56 5.58
CA THR A 190 30.98 8.65 4.49
C THR A 190 32.09 7.69 4.95
N GLY A 191 31.88 6.80 5.73
CA GLY A 191 32.85 5.89 6.38
C GLY A 191 32.24 5.33 7.64
N GLY A 192 30.98 5.73 7.89
CA GLY A 192 30.12 5.17 8.89
C GLY A 192 30.34 5.70 10.29
N ALA A 193 31.07 6.79 10.48
CA ALA A 193 31.14 7.47 11.77
C ALA A 193 29.85 8.28 11.98
N LEU A 194 29.28 8.25 13.20
CA LEU A 194 28.21 9.12 13.60
C LEU A 194 28.80 10.25 14.44
N THR A 195 28.48 11.47 14.08
CA THR A 195 28.81 12.65 14.89
C THR A 195 27.52 13.35 15.31
N LEU A 196 27.36 13.58 16.60
CA LEU A 196 26.26 14.34 17.18
C LEU A 196 26.76 15.68 17.66
N TYR A 197 26.11 16.75 17.22
CA TYR A 197 26.43 18.12 17.62
C TYR A 197 25.30 18.71 18.45
N ARG A 198 25.66 19.48 19.44
CA ARG A 198 24.73 20.31 20.21
C ARG A 198 25.00 21.78 19.92
N VAL A 199 24.02 22.48 19.40
CA VAL A 199 24.08 23.94 19.15
C VAL A 199 23.20 24.64 20.20
N ASP A 200 23.78 25.49 21.00
CA ASP A 200 23.02 26.21 22.02
C ASP A 200 22.38 27.51 21.48
N SER A 201 21.58 28.17 22.29
CA SER A 201 20.87 29.42 21.94
C SER A 201 21.79 30.60 21.61
N GLN A 202 23.08 30.48 21.85
CA GLN A 202 24.09 31.50 21.54
C GLN A 202 24.91 31.10 20.30
N GLY A 203 24.56 29.98 19.64
CA GLY A 203 25.30 29.45 18.51
C GLY A 203 26.61 28.74 18.87
N SER A 204 26.85 28.47 20.15
CA SER A 204 28.03 27.68 20.55
C SER A 204 27.80 26.24 20.24
N VAL A 205 28.74 25.64 19.51
CA VAL A 205 28.68 24.24 19.08
C VAL A 205 29.55 23.36 19.95
N ARG A 206 29.00 22.25 20.38
CA ARG A 206 29.72 21.19 21.06
C ARG A 206 29.56 19.89 20.30
N THR A 207 30.65 19.26 19.90
CA THR A 207 30.64 17.86 19.44
C THR A 207 30.45 16.96 20.66
N VAL A 208 29.44 16.12 20.61
CA VAL A 208 28.99 15.34 21.76
C VAL A 208 29.37 13.88 21.61
N LEU A 209 29.35 13.37 20.39
CA LEU A 209 29.56 11.98 20.10
C LEU A 209 30.28 11.84 18.76
N THR A 210 31.30 10.99 18.73
CA THR A 210 31.79 10.40 17.47
C THR A 210 31.93 8.92 17.74
N ASP A 211 31.08 8.12 17.11
CA ASP A 211 31.17 6.66 17.17
C ASP A 211 31.65 6.14 15.83
N THR A 212 32.55 5.15 15.86
CA THR A 212 33.05 4.48 14.66
C THR A 212 32.29 3.17 14.53
N PRO A 213 31.69 2.86 13.37
CA PRO A 213 30.99 1.61 13.18
C PRO A 213 31.95 0.42 13.29
N PRO A 214 31.45 -0.77 13.62
CA PRO A 214 32.25 -1.98 13.59
C PRO A 214 32.82 -2.22 12.18
N ALA A 215 34.11 -2.50 12.09
CA ALA A 215 34.81 -2.73 10.83
C ALA A 215 34.13 -3.85 10.02
N GLY A 216 33.62 -3.52 8.85
CA GLY A 216 33.05 -4.47 7.88
C GLY A 216 31.57 -4.36 7.61
N GLY A 217 30.86 -3.35 8.16
CA GLY A 217 29.44 -3.07 7.88
C GLY A 217 29.23 -1.97 6.85
N THR A 218 28.04 -1.94 6.24
CA THR A 218 27.53 -0.77 5.53
C THR A 218 27.41 0.40 6.50
N ALA A 219 27.57 1.62 6.01
CA ALA A 219 27.44 2.83 6.84
C ALA A 219 26.06 2.86 7.52
N PRO A 220 25.99 3.11 8.84
CA PRO A 220 24.70 3.28 9.50
C PRO A 220 24.02 4.55 9.05
N TYR A 221 22.67 4.50 8.96
CA TYR A 221 21.84 5.66 8.68
C TYR A 221 20.90 5.96 9.85
N ILE A 222 20.54 7.22 10.00
CA ILE A 222 19.69 7.71 11.09
C ILE A 222 18.25 7.40 10.73
N THR A 223 17.54 6.66 11.59
CA THR A 223 16.14 6.26 11.39
C THR A 223 15.17 7.02 12.29
N ASP A 224 15.62 7.44 13.45
CA ASP A 224 14.79 8.23 14.39
C ASP A 224 15.68 9.05 15.31
N PHE A 225 15.22 10.25 15.67
CA PHE A 225 15.99 11.17 16.49
C PHE A 225 15.08 12.00 17.38
N ALA A 226 15.21 11.87 18.69
CA ALA A 226 14.51 12.70 19.67
C ALA A 226 15.48 13.44 20.58
N ALA A 227 15.14 14.67 20.95
CA ALA A 227 15.97 15.49 21.83
C ALA A 227 15.11 16.33 22.80
N ALA A 228 15.61 16.50 24.02
CA ALA A 228 15.03 17.33 25.03
C ALA A 228 16.16 18.01 25.87
N PRO A 229 15.84 18.93 26.79
CA PRO A 229 16.88 19.56 27.61
C PRO A 229 17.75 18.60 28.42
N GLY A 230 17.20 17.45 28.80
CA GLY A 230 17.88 16.42 29.61
C GLY A 230 18.56 15.29 28.85
N TYR A 231 18.30 15.14 27.57
CA TYR A 231 18.85 14.01 26.78
C TYR A 231 18.76 14.27 25.26
N ALA A 232 19.53 13.46 24.51
CA ALA A 232 19.28 13.19 23.08
C ALA A 232 19.32 11.68 22.86
N VAL A 233 18.47 11.18 21.97
CA VAL A 233 18.42 9.76 21.58
C VAL A 233 18.48 9.67 20.07
N VAL A 234 19.41 8.90 19.53
CA VAL A 234 19.57 8.64 18.10
C VAL A 234 19.40 7.16 17.84
N CYS A 235 18.53 6.80 16.91
CA CYS A 235 18.40 5.44 16.41
C CYS A 235 19.17 5.32 15.10
N LEU A 236 20.04 4.34 15.03
CA LEU A 236 20.88 4.03 13.89
C LEU A 236 20.54 2.64 13.39
N ALA A 237 20.32 2.48 12.10
CA ALA A 237 20.21 1.18 11.47
C ALA A 237 21.38 0.94 10.52
N ASP A 238 21.78 -0.31 10.34
CA ASP A 238 22.72 -0.73 9.31
C ASP A 238 21.97 -1.44 8.16
N GLY A 239 22.61 -1.52 7.00
CA GLY A 239 22.03 -2.22 5.85
C GLY A 239 21.85 -3.73 6.03
N ALA A 240 22.27 -4.30 7.17
CA ALA A 240 22.07 -5.70 7.53
C ALA A 240 20.89 -5.92 8.47
N GLY A 241 20.12 -4.86 8.77
CA GLY A 241 18.93 -4.94 9.61
C GLY A 241 19.20 -4.88 11.11
N SER A 242 20.39 -4.43 11.54
CA SER A 242 20.67 -4.18 12.97
C SER A 242 20.32 -2.74 13.34
N CYS A 243 19.87 -2.55 14.57
CA CYS A 243 19.56 -1.22 15.13
C CYS A 243 20.40 -0.97 16.39
N VAL A 244 20.84 0.26 16.56
CA VAL A 244 21.56 0.73 17.76
C VAL A 244 20.97 2.06 18.20
N LEU A 245 20.57 2.16 19.47
CA LEU A 245 20.18 3.44 20.06
C LEU A 245 21.31 3.97 20.92
N GLN A 246 21.66 5.23 20.69
CA GLN A 246 22.62 5.98 21.46
C GLN A 246 21.88 7.01 22.32
N ILE A 247 22.10 6.96 23.62
CA ILE A 247 21.52 7.91 24.57
C ILE A 247 22.63 8.82 25.09
N VAL A 248 22.41 10.11 24.99
CA VAL A 248 23.35 11.15 25.39
C VAL A 248 22.72 11.99 26.51
N ASP A 249 23.47 12.23 27.56
CA ASP A 249 23.07 13.18 28.62
C ASP A 249 23.06 14.60 28.06
N GLY A 250 21.92 15.27 28.14
CA GLY A 250 21.70 16.59 27.58
C GLY A 250 22.48 17.72 28.30
N GLN A 251 23.00 17.47 29.50
CA GLN A 251 23.78 18.44 30.28
C GLN A 251 25.27 18.25 30.10
N SER A 252 25.77 17.03 30.37
CA SER A 252 27.21 16.71 30.23
C SER A 252 27.60 16.56 28.75
N GLY A 253 26.71 16.10 27.91
CA GLY A 253 26.99 15.76 26.52
C GLY A 253 27.75 14.43 26.35
N ASP A 254 27.79 13.60 27.39
CA ASP A 254 28.46 12.29 27.32
C ASP A 254 27.46 11.22 26.92
N ILE A 255 27.95 10.14 26.25
CA ILE A 255 27.14 8.96 26.00
C ILE A 255 26.80 8.31 27.34
N SER A 256 25.53 8.28 27.67
CA SER A 256 25.03 7.63 28.89
C SER A 256 24.84 6.14 28.67
N ALA A 257 24.37 5.74 27.50
CA ALA A 257 24.12 4.34 27.17
C ALA A 257 24.11 4.08 25.66
N THR A 258 24.41 2.83 25.33
CA THR A 258 24.19 2.25 23.98
C THR A 258 23.31 1.02 24.13
N ILE A 259 22.15 1.05 23.51
CA ILE A 259 21.19 -0.06 23.51
C ILE A 259 21.26 -0.75 22.16
N ARG A 260 21.38 -2.08 22.17
CA ARG A 260 21.35 -2.93 20.97
C ARG A 260 20.17 -3.89 21.11
N PRO A 261 18.99 -3.53 20.61
CA PRO A 261 17.82 -4.39 20.69
C PRO A 261 18.02 -5.62 19.81
N SER A 262 17.44 -6.75 20.22
CA SER A 262 17.52 -8.02 19.48
C SER A 262 16.65 -8.06 18.23
N VAL A 263 15.83 -7.04 18.00
CA VAL A 263 14.88 -6.95 16.90
C VAL A 263 14.77 -5.51 16.44
N VAL A 264 14.70 -5.35 15.14
CA VAL A 264 14.68 -4.06 14.48
C VAL A 264 13.29 -3.47 14.55
N ASP A 265 13.04 -2.56 15.50
CA ASP A 265 12.12 -1.48 15.30
C ASP A 265 12.94 -0.20 15.12
N TYR A 266 12.74 0.47 14.01
CA TYR A 266 13.54 1.64 13.64
C TYR A 266 13.05 2.93 14.31
N THR A 267 11.94 2.84 15.07
CA THR A 267 11.31 3.96 15.74
C THR A 267 11.19 3.72 17.25
N PHE A 268 11.15 4.81 18.01
CA PHE A 268 10.93 4.76 19.45
C PHE A 268 10.02 5.90 19.90
N ALA A 269 9.36 5.71 21.05
CA ALA A 269 8.59 6.76 21.69
C ALA A 269 9.28 7.24 22.96
N VAL A 270 9.08 8.50 23.31
CA VAL A 270 9.56 9.08 24.56
C VAL A 270 8.41 9.72 25.32
N SER A 271 8.30 9.39 26.61
CA SER A 271 7.38 10.06 27.52
C SER A 271 8.09 10.39 28.84
N GLY A 272 8.18 11.67 29.16
CA GLY A 272 8.92 12.17 30.30
C GLY A 272 10.41 11.80 30.23
N ASN A 273 10.90 11.05 31.23
CA ASN A 273 12.27 10.55 31.29
C ASN A 273 12.39 9.07 30.93
N ARG A 274 11.50 8.54 30.10
CA ARG A 274 11.49 7.13 29.68
C ARG A 274 11.46 7.03 28.17
N LEU A 275 12.26 6.09 27.67
CA LEU A 275 12.29 5.60 26.30
C LEU A 275 11.51 4.31 26.20
N TYR A 276 10.63 4.19 25.22
CA TYR A 276 9.82 3.03 24.93
C TYR A 276 10.19 2.48 23.58
N LEU A 277 10.61 1.23 23.56
CA LEU A 277 11.07 0.56 22.35
C LEU A 277 10.23 -0.70 22.11
N ARG A 278 9.59 -0.75 20.95
CA ARG A 278 8.77 -1.90 20.55
C ARG A 278 9.64 -3.09 20.14
N ASN A 279 9.39 -4.25 20.75
CA ASN A 279 9.99 -5.51 20.37
C ASN A 279 8.95 -6.36 19.63
N ARG A 280 8.98 -6.30 18.28
CA ARG A 280 8.00 -6.99 17.43
C ARG A 280 8.02 -8.51 17.62
N ASN A 281 9.20 -9.13 17.76
CA ASN A 281 9.30 -10.58 17.88
C ASN A 281 8.74 -11.10 19.22
N ALA A 282 8.94 -10.33 20.30
CA ALA A 282 8.46 -10.72 21.62
C ALA A 282 7.02 -10.26 21.88
N GLY A 283 6.46 -9.37 21.06
CA GLY A 283 5.16 -8.74 21.33
C GLY A 283 5.17 -7.90 22.61
N THR A 284 6.30 -7.21 22.88
CA THR A 284 6.46 -6.41 24.10
C THR A 284 6.94 -4.99 23.80
N MET A 285 6.71 -4.10 24.76
CA MET A 285 7.32 -2.77 24.83
C MET A 285 8.39 -2.81 25.93
N ASP A 286 9.63 -2.56 25.55
CA ASP A 286 10.75 -2.43 26.48
C ASP A 286 10.89 -0.97 26.92
N VAL A 287 11.09 -0.75 28.22
CA VAL A 287 11.16 0.61 28.80
C VAL A 287 12.55 0.85 29.38
N TYR A 288 13.15 1.96 28.99
CA TYR A 288 14.48 2.37 29.48
C TYR A 288 14.41 3.75 30.16
N ALA A 289 15.16 3.93 31.23
CA ALA A 289 15.26 5.20 31.92
C ALA A 289 16.19 6.16 31.16
N LEU A 290 15.80 7.44 31.03
CA LEU A 290 16.62 8.48 30.41
C LEU A 290 17.22 9.42 31.50
N PRO A 291 18.47 9.87 31.37
CA PRO A 291 19.42 9.52 30.31
C PRO A 291 20.23 8.24 30.55
N SER A 292 20.01 7.50 31.65
CA SER A 292 20.90 6.37 32.07
C SER A 292 20.90 5.20 31.11
N GLY A 293 19.82 4.98 30.32
CA GLY A 293 19.66 3.83 29.46
C GLY A 293 19.45 2.50 30.17
N GLU A 294 19.20 2.51 31.47
CA GLU A 294 18.90 1.29 32.22
C GLU A 294 17.52 0.77 31.87
N LYS A 295 17.41 -0.54 31.56
CA LYS A 295 16.12 -1.15 31.32
C LYS A 295 15.30 -1.17 32.60
N ALA A 296 14.22 -0.41 32.63
CA ALA A 296 13.39 -0.18 33.79
C ALA A 296 12.19 -1.17 33.85
N ASP A 297 11.63 -1.55 32.69
CA ASP A 297 10.44 -2.40 32.61
C ASP A 297 10.32 -3.07 31.23
N SER A 298 9.36 -3.99 31.12
CA SER A 298 8.92 -4.58 29.85
C SER A 298 7.50 -5.12 30.03
N PHE A 299 6.59 -4.79 29.12
CA PHE A 299 5.20 -5.27 29.20
C PHE A 299 4.70 -5.71 27.82
N ALA A 300 3.69 -6.61 27.81
CA ALA A 300 3.07 -7.08 26.58
C ALA A 300 2.29 -5.95 25.89
N ILE A 301 2.26 -5.96 24.58
CA ILE A 301 1.43 -5.08 23.76
C ILE A 301 0.37 -5.90 23.01
N VAL A 302 -0.75 -5.26 22.67
CA VAL A 302 -1.79 -5.91 21.87
C VAL A 302 -1.21 -6.35 20.51
N PRO A 303 -1.66 -7.47 19.91
CA PRO A 303 -1.12 -7.96 18.63
C PRO A 303 -1.15 -6.92 17.52
N GLU A 304 -2.20 -6.14 17.45
CA GLU A 304 -2.36 -5.10 16.43
C GLU A 304 -1.37 -3.92 16.61
N ALA A 305 -0.84 -3.70 17.79
CA ALA A 305 0.24 -2.73 18.01
C ALA A 305 1.62 -3.24 17.56
N GLN A 306 1.69 -4.45 17.01
CA GLN A 306 2.91 -4.97 16.40
C GLN A 306 3.07 -4.50 14.94
N GLU A 307 1.95 -4.18 14.27
CA GLU A 307 1.92 -3.74 12.87
C GLU A 307 1.20 -2.38 12.78
N VAL A 308 1.88 -1.32 13.17
CA VAL A 308 1.33 0.05 13.15
C VAL A 308 2.24 0.99 12.38
N ALA A 309 1.65 2.05 11.84
CA ALA A 309 2.40 3.10 11.15
C ALA A 309 3.23 3.93 12.14
N ALA A 310 2.64 4.32 13.28
CA ALA A 310 3.32 5.04 14.34
C ALA A 310 2.70 4.73 15.71
N TYR A 311 3.44 5.03 16.78
CA TYR A 311 2.91 4.94 18.13
C TYR A 311 3.45 6.04 19.05
N ALA A 312 2.63 6.45 20.00
CA ALA A 312 3.04 7.33 21.10
C ALA A 312 2.71 6.65 22.43
N VAL A 313 3.42 7.06 23.48
CA VAL A 313 3.22 6.51 24.81
C VAL A 313 2.89 7.63 25.78
N ASP A 314 1.79 7.49 26.49
CA ASP A 314 1.45 8.25 27.68
C ASP A 314 1.90 7.46 28.92
N GLY A 315 3.10 7.78 29.39
CA GLY A 315 3.69 7.10 30.53
C GLY A 315 3.03 7.42 31.86
N GLU A 316 2.34 8.58 31.98
CA GLU A 316 1.62 8.98 33.19
C GLU A 316 0.33 8.15 33.36
N ASN A 317 -0.43 8.00 32.26
CA ASN A 317 -1.66 7.23 32.26
C ASN A 317 -1.45 5.74 31.93
N GLN A 318 -0.21 5.31 31.69
CA GLN A 318 0.16 3.93 31.34
C GLN A 318 -0.59 3.43 30.10
N GLN A 319 -0.59 4.23 29.04
CA GLN A 319 -1.30 3.97 27.80
C GLN A 319 -0.38 4.07 26.59
N ILE A 320 -0.67 3.26 25.58
CA ILE A 320 -0.08 3.37 24.24
C ILE A 320 -1.19 3.85 23.32
N VAL A 321 -0.89 4.86 22.53
CA VAL A 321 -1.69 5.30 21.39
C VAL A 321 -0.97 4.85 20.13
N PHE A 322 -1.66 4.19 19.23
CA PHE A 322 -1.07 3.72 17.97
C PHE A 322 -1.94 4.08 16.77
N LEU A 323 -1.25 4.44 15.71
CA LEU A 323 -1.79 4.85 14.42
C LEU A 323 -1.78 3.67 13.48
N THR A 324 -2.91 3.41 12.85
CA THR A 324 -3.04 2.46 11.74
C THR A 324 -3.69 3.15 10.55
N MET A 325 -3.75 2.49 9.40
CA MET A 325 -4.49 3.01 8.23
C MET A 325 -6.00 3.07 8.48
N ASP A 326 -6.53 2.32 9.46
CA ASP A 326 -7.95 2.29 9.82
C ASP A 326 -8.31 3.21 11.00
N GLY A 327 -7.34 3.94 11.56
CA GLY A 327 -7.61 4.89 12.64
C GLY A 327 -6.59 4.93 13.77
N VAL A 328 -7.00 5.59 14.85
CA VAL A 328 -6.22 5.75 16.09
C VAL A 328 -6.81 4.83 17.16
N PHE A 329 -5.96 4.03 17.76
CA PHE A 329 -6.33 3.10 18.80
C PHE A 329 -5.52 3.34 20.08
N GLN A 330 -6.06 2.90 21.21
CA GLN A 330 -5.42 3.01 22.51
C GLN A 330 -5.46 1.69 23.25
N ALA A 331 -4.41 1.39 23.99
CA ALA A 331 -4.36 0.23 24.88
C ALA A 331 -3.61 0.57 26.17
N GLY A 332 -4.03 0.04 27.31
CA GLY A 332 -3.28 0.12 28.54
C GLY A 332 -2.02 -0.76 28.51
N PHE A 333 -1.02 -0.43 29.32
CA PHE A 333 0.19 -1.25 29.44
C PHE A 333 -0.16 -2.68 29.87
N GLY A 334 0.33 -3.67 29.13
CA GLY A 334 0.04 -5.08 29.38
C GLY A 334 -1.39 -5.53 29.06
N SER A 335 -2.21 -4.66 28.48
CA SER A 335 -3.57 -5.01 28.06
C SER A 335 -3.54 -5.92 26.84
N SER A 336 -4.50 -6.85 26.75
CA SER A 336 -4.78 -7.63 25.54
C SER A 336 -5.95 -7.07 24.73
N VAL A 337 -6.49 -5.91 25.13
CA VAL A 337 -7.64 -5.28 24.50
C VAL A 337 -7.27 -3.87 24.06
N LYS A 338 -7.57 -3.54 22.82
CA LYS A 338 -7.49 -2.19 22.29
C LYS A 338 -8.86 -1.51 22.33
N GLN A 339 -8.84 -0.20 22.45
CA GLN A 339 -10.00 0.66 22.32
C GLN A 339 -9.80 1.53 21.06
N ALA A 340 -10.76 1.53 20.16
CA ALA A 340 -10.80 2.48 19.07
C ALA A 340 -11.10 3.86 19.64
N MET A 341 -10.20 4.82 19.40
CA MET A 341 -10.40 6.23 19.73
C MET A 341 -11.00 6.94 18.53
N VAL A 342 -10.43 6.72 17.36
CA VAL A 342 -10.91 7.20 16.09
C VAL A 342 -10.96 6.02 15.13
N GLN A 343 -12.13 5.67 14.66
CA GLN A 343 -12.32 4.58 13.71
C GLN A 343 -13.13 5.15 12.55
N GLU A 344 -12.45 5.75 11.61
CA GLU A 344 -13.03 6.27 10.38
C GLU A 344 -12.28 5.66 9.20
N LYS A 345 -12.99 5.38 8.13
CA LYS A 345 -12.39 4.95 6.87
C LYS A 345 -12.14 6.21 6.04
N GLY A 346 -10.88 6.44 5.68
CA GLY A 346 -10.53 7.59 4.86
C GLY A 346 -9.78 8.67 5.63
N PHE A 347 -8.57 8.33 6.09
CA PHE A 347 -7.66 9.31 6.67
C PHE A 347 -6.75 9.89 5.59
N VAL A 348 -6.57 11.22 5.63
CA VAL A 348 -5.69 11.94 4.69
C VAL A 348 -4.26 11.37 4.73
N TYR A 349 -3.79 10.97 5.90
CA TYR A 349 -2.46 10.35 6.07
C TYR A 349 -2.38 8.90 5.55
N ALA A 350 -3.50 8.24 5.28
CA ALA A 350 -3.51 6.87 4.74
C ALA A 350 -3.41 6.83 3.20
N ALA A 351 -3.01 7.93 2.58
CA ALA A 351 -2.79 7.99 1.15
C ALA A 351 -1.52 7.23 0.73
N PRO A 352 -1.45 6.77 -0.53
CA PRO A 352 -0.25 6.15 -1.10
C PRO A 352 1.00 7.02 -0.94
N GLN A 353 2.16 6.38 -0.95
CA GLN A 353 3.47 7.04 -0.84
C GLN A 353 3.60 7.95 0.39
N THR A 354 2.97 7.54 1.49
CA THR A 354 3.10 8.21 2.78
C THR A 354 4.04 7.40 3.68
N THR A 355 5.04 8.07 4.22
CA THR A 355 6.11 7.49 5.07
C THR A 355 6.35 8.37 6.30
N ASP A 356 7.29 7.97 7.14
CA ASP A 356 7.81 8.75 8.27
C ASP A 356 6.73 9.26 9.23
N TYR A 357 5.82 8.34 9.57
CA TYR A 357 4.70 8.65 10.46
C TYR A 357 5.13 8.92 11.89
N GLU A 358 4.58 9.97 12.45
CA GLU A 358 4.64 10.32 13.86
C GLU A 358 3.24 10.63 14.39
N ILE A 359 2.92 10.23 15.61
CA ILE A 359 1.68 10.58 16.27
C ILE A 359 1.94 11.16 17.65
N LEU A 360 1.19 12.21 18.02
CA LEU A 360 1.27 12.83 19.33
C LEU A 360 -0.14 13.11 19.88
N PRO A 361 -0.52 12.49 21.00
CA PRO A 361 -1.78 12.80 21.68
C PRO A 361 -1.78 14.22 22.26
N LEU A 362 -2.91 14.93 22.08
CA LEU A 362 -3.19 16.23 22.67
C LEU A 362 -4.29 16.12 23.74
N GLY A 363 -4.08 15.24 24.72
CA GLY A 363 -5.10 14.81 25.68
C GLY A 363 -5.99 13.70 25.12
N ASP A 364 -7.22 13.55 25.65
CA ASP A 364 -8.08 12.39 25.40
C ASP A 364 -8.86 12.47 24.09
N THR A 365 -8.91 13.62 23.43
CA THR A 365 -9.85 13.90 22.34
C THR A 365 -9.22 14.51 21.09
N ALA A 366 -7.90 14.62 21.06
CA ALA A 366 -7.21 15.16 19.88
C ALA A 366 -5.84 14.52 19.70
N PHE A 367 -5.40 14.45 18.44
CA PHE A 367 -4.12 13.88 18.04
C PHE A 367 -3.51 14.73 16.92
N LEU A 368 -2.20 14.96 16.98
CA LEU A 368 -1.43 15.41 15.82
C LEU A 368 -0.79 14.18 15.17
N VAL A 369 -0.90 14.11 13.87
CA VAL A 369 -0.22 13.12 13.02
C VAL A 369 0.65 13.89 12.06
N SER A 370 1.95 13.58 12.01
CA SER A 370 2.88 14.14 11.03
C SER A 370 3.45 13.00 10.18
N CYS A 371 3.60 13.22 8.89
CA CYS A 371 4.13 12.24 7.95
C CYS A 371 4.74 12.92 6.73
N LEU A 372 5.43 12.17 5.90
CA LEU A 372 5.90 12.58 4.58
C LEU A 372 4.99 11.98 3.53
N GLN A 373 4.28 12.79 2.77
CA GLN A 373 3.37 12.35 1.71
C GLN A 373 3.84 12.88 0.36
N ASN A 374 4.10 11.99 -0.58
CA ASN A 374 4.63 12.36 -1.91
C ASN A 374 5.87 13.27 -1.85
N GLY A 375 6.75 13.05 -0.86
CA GLY A 375 7.94 13.88 -0.66
C GLY A 375 7.70 15.26 -0.03
N ALA A 376 6.48 15.55 0.42
CA ALA A 376 6.13 16.79 1.13
C ALA A 376 5.68 16.49 2.56
N PRO A 377 6.02 17.33 3.55
CA PRO A 377 5.53 17.17 4.92
C PRO A 377 4.03 17.42 4.98
N LEU A 378 3.33 16.55 5.67
CA LEU A 378 1.90 16.66 5.98
C LEU A 378 1.72 16.59 7.50
N THR A 379 0.97 17.52 8.08
CA THR A 379 0.54 17.43 9.47
C THR A 379 -0.96 17.58 9.57
N VAL A 380 -1.60 16.61 10.23
CA VAL A 380 -3.05 16.51 10.37
C VAL A 380 -3.42 16.61 11.86
N LEU A 381 -4.34 17.48 12.18
CA LEU A 381 -5.01 17.52 13.49
C LEU A 381 -6.28 16.67 13.40
N ILE A 382 -6.34 15.60 14.18
CA ILE A 382 -7.54 14.80 14.39
C ILE A 382 -8.14 15.25 15.73
N ARG A 383 -9.37 15.78 15.72
CA ARG A 383 -10.01 16.33 16.94
C ARG A 383 -11.47 15.90 17.01
N LEU A 384 -11.93 15.57 18.23
CA LEU A 384 -13.34 15.32 18.50
C LEU A 384 -14.14 16.64 18.44
N ASP A 385 -15.05 16.76 17.48
CA ASP A 385 -16.06 17.83 17.46
C ASP A 385 -17.34 17.35 18.17
N ALA A 386 -17.53 17.84 19.40
CA ALA A 386 -18.68 17.47 20.20
C ALA A 386 -20.02 18.08 19.69
N THR A 387 -19.99 18.95 18.69
CA THR A 387 -21.18 19.57 18.12
C THR A 387 -21.78 18.76 16.99
N LEU A 388 -20.98 17.92 16.34
CA LEU A 388 -21.44 17.06 15.25
C LEU A 388 -22.25 15.87 15.79
N PRO A 389 -23.32 15.46 15.09
CA PRO A 389 -24.07 14.26 15.48
C PRO A 389 -23.20 13.01 15.29
N THR A 390 -23.27 12.08 16.25
CA THR A 390 -22.57 10.79 16.17
C THR A 390 -23.09 9.94 15.02
N GLN A 391 -24.36 10.12 14.65
CA GLN A 391 -25.00 9.46 13.51
C GLN A 391 -25.10 10.47 12.38
N ALA A 392 -24.40 10.21 11.29
CA ALA A 392 -24.44 11.05 10.11
C ALA A 392 -25.87 11.12 9.54
N ALA A 393 -26.24 12.28 9.00
CA ALA A 393 -27.55 12.46 8.36
C ALA A 393 -27.68 11.69 7.04
N GLN A 394 -26.54 11.41 6.41
CA GLN A 394 -26.42 10.71 5.13
C GLN A 394 -25.28 9.68 5.21
N SER A 395 -25.32 8.68 4.36
CA SER A 395 -24.22 7.72 4.20
C SER A 395 -23.86 7.59 2.73
N LEU A 396 -22.60 7.34 2.45
CA LEU A 396 -22.11 6.96 1.13
C LEU A 396 -21.47 5.58 1.25
N TYR A 397 -22.08 4.59 0.62
CA TYR A 397 -21.56 3.23 0.62
C TYR A 397 -20.80 2.97 -0.68
N ILE A 398 -19.51 2.62 -0.55
CA ILE A 398 -18.58 2.39 -1.64
C ILE A 398 -18.11 0.94 -1.58
N TRP A 399 -18.15 0.25 -2.71
CA TRP A 399 -17.67 -1.12 -2.84
C TRP A 399 -16.63 -1.25 -3.95
N ALA A 400 -15.56 -1.99 -3.66
CA ALA A 400 -14.56 -2.42 -4.64
C ALA A 400 -14.18 -3.88 -4.39
N LEU A 401 -13.69 -4.60 -5.42
CA LEU A 401 -13.24 -5.99 -5.25
C LEU A 401 -11.96 -6.04 -4.39
N GLU A 402 -11.01 -5.16 -4.67
CA GLU A 402 -9.73 -5.10 -3.98
C GLU A 402 -9.57 -3.81 -3.18
N ASP A 403 -8.78 -3.87 -2.12
CA ASP A 403 -8.40 -2.70 -1.33
C ASP A 403 -7.51 -1.77 -2.17
N SER A 404 -7.80 -0.48 -2.10
CA SER A 404 -7.09 0.54 -2.85
C SER A 404 -6.84 1.79 -2.02
N ASP A 405 -5.57 2.15 -1.91
CA ASP A 405 -5.14 3.38 -1.26
C ASP A 405 -5.67 4.63 -1.98
N VAL A 406 -5.88 4.56 -3.31
CA VAL A 406 -6.46 5.66 -4.09
C VAL A 406 -7.92 5.86 -3.72
N ILE A 407 -8.70 4.77 -3.61
CA ILE A 407 -10.10 4.82 -3.15
C ILE A 407 -10.17 5.35 -1.72
N ARG A 408 -9.27 4.92 -0.83
CA ARG A 408 -9.17 5.42 0.54
C ARG A 408 -8.83 6.92 0.58
N SER A 409 -7.91 7.37 -0.28
CA SER A 409 -7.57 8.79 -0.42
C SER A 409 -8.77 9.62 -0.88
N ALA A 410 -9.50 9.16 -1.89
CA ALA A 410 -10.72 9.84 -2.36
C ALA A 410 -11.81 9.87 -1.27
N ALA A 411 -11.96 8.80 -0.50
CA ALA A 411 -12.88 8.74 0.62
C ALA A 411 -12.51 9.74 1.72
N ALA A 412 -11.21 9.94 1.98
CA ALA A 412 -10.73 10.94 2.93
C ALA A 412 -11.04 12.37 2.46
N VAL A 413 -10.75 12.67 1.19
CA VAL A 413 -11.08 13.97 0.58
C VAL A 413 -12.59 14.21 0.63
N PHE A 414 -13.39 13.20 0.27
CA PHE A 414 -14.86 13.29 0.32
C PHE A 414 -15.36 13.54 1.74
N ALA A 415 -14.87 12.78 2.74
CA ALA A 415 -15.28 12.96 4.14
C ALA A 415 -14.95 14.36 4.68
N ASN A 416 -13.85 14.97 4.25
CA ASN A 416 -13.50 16.35 4.60
C ASN A 416 -14.45 17.38 3.95
N GLN A 417 -14.88 17.14 2.70
CA GLN A 417 -15.81 18.04 2.00
C GLN A 417 -17.26 17.85 2.47
N TYR A 418 -17.61 16.64 2.94
CA TYR A 418 -18.96 16.26 3.37
C TYR A 418 -18.97 15.70 4.80
N PRO A 419 -18.64 16.51 5.83
CA PRO A 419 -18.46 16.03 7.22
C PRO A 419 -19.74 15.46 7.85
N ASP A 420 -20.92 15.78 7.31
CA ASP A 420 -22.21 15.22 7.76
C ASP A 420 -22.57 13.88 7.09
N CYS A 421 -21.66 13.34 6.25
CA CYS A 421 -21.83 12.05 5.58
C CYS A 421 -20.95 10.99 6.24
N ASP A 422 -21.52 9.81 6.49
CA ASP A 422 -20.78 8.61 6.89
C ASP A 422 -20.30 7.86 5.64
N VAL A 423 -19.00 7.72 5.47
CA VAL A 423 -18.39 7.02 4.33
C VAL A 423 -18.11 5.58 4.73
N GLN A 424 -18.76 4.64 4.05
CA GLN A 424 -18.60 3.22 4.28
C GLN A 424 -17.84 2.59 3.11
N LEU A 425 -16.61 2.13 3.37
CA LEU A 425 -15.81 1.38 2.42
C LEU A 425 -15.94 -0.13 2.69
N GLU A 426 -16.26 -0.89 1.67
CA GLU A 426 -16.25 -2.35 1.70
C GLU A 426 -15.38 -2.86 0.55
N PHE A 427 -14.41 -3.70 0.88
CA PHE A 427 -13.60 -4.39 -0.09
C PHE A 427 -13.99 -5.87 -0.10
N GLY A 428 -14.22 -6.42 -1.29
CA GLY A 428 -14.58 -7.82 -1.46
C GLY A 428 -13.49 -8.76 -0.97
N ARG A 429 -12.23 -8.43 -1.24
CA ARG A 429 -11.06 -9.09 -0.69
C ARG A 429 -10.61 -8.40 0.59
N ASP A 430 -11.01 -8.93 1.70
CA ASP A 430 -10.58 -8.50 3.03
C ASP A 430 -9.99 -9.66 3.84
N ALA A 431 -9.56 -9.39 5.08
CA ALA A 431 -9.00 -10.41 5.96
C ALA A 431 -9.96 -11.58 6.27
N THR A 432 -11.27 -11.40 6.09
CA THR A 432 -12.30 -12.41 6.37
C THR A 432 -12.66 -13.24 5.14
N SER A 433 -12.42 -12.72 3.94
CA SER A 433 -12.75 -13.33 2.64
C SER A 433 -11.59 -14.09 1.98
N GLN A 434 -10.41 -14.15 2.61
CA GLN A 434 -9.19 -14.81 2.06
C GLN A 434 -9.39 -16.27 1.59
N ALA A 435 -10.45 -16.94 2.02
CA ALA A 435 -10.76 -18.31 1.61
C ALA A 435 -11.76 -18.38 0.43
N LEU A 436 -12.29 -17.25 -0.04
CA LEU A 436 -13.24 -17.17 -1.14
C LEU A 436 -12.52 -16.89 -2.46
N SER A 437 -13.02 -17.45 -3.55
CA SER A 437 -12.60 -17.06 -4.89
C SER A 437 -13.25 -15.73 -5.30
N ASP A 438 -12.66 -15.05 -6.28
CA ASP A 438 -13.25 -13.82 -6.85
C ASP A 438 -14.64 -14.10 -7.41
N GLU A 439 -14.84 -15.25 -8.02
CA GLU A 439 -16.14 -15.68 -8.52
C GLU A 439 -17.20 -15.74 -7.41
N ASP A 440 -16.85 -16.28 -6.23
CA ASP A 440 -17.77 -16.35 -5.09
C ASP A 440 -18.09 -14.96 -4.53
N ILE A 441 -17.09 -14.06 -4.47
CA ILE A 441 -17.24 -12.67 -4.04
C ILE A 441 -18.15 -11.91 -5.01
N ILE A 442 -17.91 -12.04 -6.31
CA ILE A 442 -18.72 -11.40 -7.37
C ILE A 442 -20.14 -11.95 -7.38
N LYS A 443 -20.35 -13.25 -7.18
CA LYS A 443 -21.69 -13.86 -7.06
C LYS A 443 -22.45 -13.30 -5.86
N ASN A 444 -21.76 -13.08 -4.74
CA ASN A 444 -22.35 -12.45 -3.56
C ASN A 444 -22.76 -11.00 -3.84
N LEU A 445 -21.89 -10.21 -4.46
CA LEU A 445 -22.19 -8.86 -4.90
C LEU A 445 -23.42 -8.84 -5.83
N ASN A 446 -23.47 -9.70 -6.85
CA ASN A 446 -24.58 -9.79 -7.79
C ASN A 446 -25.89 -10.13 -7.07
N THR A 447 -25.86 -11.00 -6.06
CA THR A 447 -27.03 -11.34 -5.25
C THR A 447 -27.56 -10.13 -4.49
N ARG A 448 -26.67 -9.31 -3.93
CA ARG A 448 -27.03 -8.07 -3.22
C ARG A 448 -27.58 -7.01 -4.18
N LEU A 449 -26.96 -6.83 -5.35
CA LEU A 449 -27.46 -5.92 -6.39
C LEU A 449 -28.89 -6.28 -6.82
N LEU A 450 -29.17 -7.57 -7.01
CA LEU A 450 -30.51 -8.07 -7.35
C LEU A 450 -31.50 -7.92 -6.20
N ALA A 451 -31.05 -7.99 -4.94
CA ALA A 451 -31.90 -7.76 -3.76
C ALA A 451 -32.20 -6.26 -3.54
N GLY A 452 -31.59 -5.36 -4.29
CA GLY A 452 -31.73 -3.91 -4.13
C GLY A 452 -30.78 -3.32 -3.06
N GLU A 453 -29.80 -4.09 -2.61
CA GLU A 453 -28.78 -3.71 -1.64
C GLU A 453 -27.49 -3.25 -2.37
N ALA A 454 -27.64 -2.33 -3.32
CA ALA A 454 -26.52 -1.82 -4.08
C ALA A 454 -25.68 -0.83 -3.26
N PRO A 455 -24.34 -0.75 -3.48
CA PRO A 455 -23.56 0.38 -3.04
C PRO A 455 -24.01 1.67 -3.74
N ASP A 456 -23.63 2.83 -3.20
CA ASP A 456 -23.82 4.10 -3.88
C ASP A 456 -22.76 4.29 -4.98
N VAL A 457 -21.53 3.83 -4.73
CA VAL A 457 -20.42 3.82 -5.70
C VAL A 457 -19.90 2.39 -5.85
N LEU A 458 -19.74 1.95 -7.08
CA LEU A 458 -19.23 0.62 -7.42
C LEU A 458 -17.99 0.77 -8.29
N PHE A 459 -16.85 0.27 -7.81
CA PHE A 459 -15.65 0.12 -8.62
C PHE A 459 -15.73 -1.18 -9.43
N LEU A 460 -15.35 -1.11 -10.69
CA LEU A 460 -15.60 -2.19 -11.65
C LEU A 460 -14.35 -3.03 -11.99
N ASP A 461 -13.22 -2.75 -11.35
CA ASP A 461 -12.02 -3.55 -11.52
C ASP A 461 -12.31 -5.01 -11.14
N GLY A 462 -11.98 -5.95 -12.03
CA GLY A 462 -12.30 -7.37 -11.89
C GLY A 462 -13.73 -7.79 -12.23
N LEU A 463 -14.65 -6.85 -12.49
CA LEU A 463 -16.06 -7.15 -12.75
C LEU A 463 -16.38 -7.25 -14.26
N PRO A 464 -17.50 -7.92 -14.63
CA PRO A 464 -17.97 -8.02 -16.01
C PRO A 464 -18.66 -6.73 -16.46
N ILE A 465 -17.87 -5.70 -16.79
CA ILE A 465 -18.32 -4.33 -17.01
C ILE A 465 -19.40 -4.25 -18.10
N ARG A 466 -19.14 -4.88 -19.22
CA ARG A 466 -20.07 -4.86 -20.38
C ARG A 466 -21.45 -5.41 -20.01
N SER A 467 -21.49 -6.53 -19.30
CA SER A 467 -22.75 -7.13 -18.83
C SER A 467 -23.51 -6.20 -17.87
N LEU A 468 -22.80 -5.55 -16.93
CA LEU A 468 -23.42 -4.62 -16.00
C LEU A 468 -24.04 -3.39 -16.70
N MET A 469 -23.35 -2.86 -17.73
CA MET A 469 -23.88 -1.75 -18.53
C MET A 469 -25.14 -2.15 -19.28
N GLU A 470 -25.13 -3.27 -20.00
CA GLU A 470 -26.23 -3.71 -20.85
C GLU A 470 -27.45 -4.16 -20.07
N LYS A 471 -27.26 -4.74 -18.88
CA LYS A 471 -28.36 -5.10 -17.96
C LYS A 471 -28.96 -3.87 -17.26
N GLY A 472 -28.40 -2.67 -17.50
CA GLY A 472 -28.88 -1.44 -16.86
C GLY A 472 -28.64 -1.40 -15.36
N VAL A 473 -27.63 -2.12 -14.87
CA VAL A 473 -27.23 -2.10 -13.45
C VAL A 473 -26.58 -0.76 -13.09
N LEU A 474 -25.92 -0.12 -14.08
CA LEU A 474 -25.21 1.14 -13.90
C LEU A 474 -26.03 2.34 -14.38
N ALA A 475 -25.91 3.46 -13.67
CA ALA A 475 -26.45 4.75 -14.09
C ALA A 475 -25.50 5.44 -15.06
N SER A 476 -26.04 6.29 -15.94
CA SER A 476 -25.21 7.15 -16.78
C SER A 476 -24.45 8.18 -15.94
N LEU A 477 -23.19 8.37 -16.26
CA LEU A 477 -22.31 9.38 -15.67
C LEU A 477 -22.26 10.68 -16.49
N ASP A 478 -23.23 10.90 -17.39
CA ASP A 478 -23.32 12.14 -18.18
C ASP A 478 -23.22 13.36 -17.26
N GLY A 479 -22.28 14.26 -17.60
CA GLY A 479 -22.09 15.53 -16.91
C GLY A 479 -21.39 15.48 -15.56
N VAL A 480 -20.82 14.33 -15.18
CA VAL A 480 -19.98 14.22 -13.96
C VAL A 480 -18.67 14.99 -14.15
N VAL A 481 -18.03 14.87 -15.31
CA VAL A 481 -16.85 15.65 -15.67
C VAL A 481 -17.00 16.27 -17.07
N SER A 482 -16.24 17.34 -17.35
CA SER A 482 -16.04 17.86 -18.72
C SER A 482 -15.03 16.97 -19.44
N MET A 483 -15.13 16.79 -20.73
CA MET A 483 -14.14 16.04 -21.53
C MET A 483 -12.86 16.83 -21.78
N ASP A 484 -12.91 18.16 -21.57
CA ASP A 484 -11.74 19.02 -21.78
C ASP A 484 -10.60 18.66 -20.83
N GLY A 485 -9.41 18.44 -21.36
CA GLY A 485 -8.21 18.13 -20.58
C GLY A 485 -8.01 16.63 -20.30
N TYR A 486 -8.88 15.76 -20.82
CA TYR A 486 -8.76 14.30 -20.65
C TYR A 486 -8.26 13.62 -21.94
N TYR A 487 -7.76 12.38 -21.79
CA TYR A 487 -7.59 11.45 -22.91
C TYR A 487 -8.98 10.87 -23.23
N GLU A 488 -9.63 11.41 -24.28
CA GLU A 488 -11.02 11.09 -24.60
C GLU A 488 -11.24 9.60 -24.89
N ASN A 489 -10.33 8.97 -25.66
CA ASN A 489 -10.39 7.54 -25.97
C ASN A 489 -10.32 6.65 -24.71
N ILE A 490 -9.58 7.06 -23.70
CA ILE A 490 -9.46 6.35 -22.44
C ILE A 490 -10.69 6.61 -21.57
N LEU A 491 -11.07 7.86 -21.36
CA LEU A 491 -12.16 8.22 -20.46
C LEU A 491 -13.51 7.68 -20.94
N THR A 492 -13.75 7.63 -22.26
CA THR A 492 -15.01 7.15 -22.85
C THR A 492 -15.04 5.64 -23.13
N ALA A 493 -14.02 4.89 -22.72
CA ALA A 493 -13.89 3.47 -23.01
C ALA A 493 -15.09 2.63 -22.56
N TYR A 494 -15.72 3.02 -21.46
CA TYR A 494 -16.90 2.33 -20.91
C TYR A 494 -18.20 3.09 -21.22
N SER A 495 -18.41 3.38 -22.51
CA SER A 495 -19.64 4.01 -23.02
C SER A 495 -20.50 3.00 -23.78
N LEU A 496 -21.82 3.14 -23.67
CA LEU A 496 -22.81 2.39 -24.43
C LEU A 496 -23.78 3.39 -25.08
N ASP A 497 -23.97 3.26 -26.40
CA ASP A 497 -24.79 4.19 -27.18
C ASP A 497 -24.41 5.67 -27.01
N GLY A 498 -23.11 5.93 -26.85
CA GLY A 498 -22.56 7.28 -26.69
C GLY A 498 -22.75 7.88 -25.29
N ARG A 499 -23.17 7.09 -24.31
CA ARG A 499 -23.30 7.50 -22.90
C ARG A 499 -22.27 6.80 -22.03
N PRO A 500 -21.53 7.52 -21.20
CA PRO A 500 -20.60 6.91 -20.27
C PRO A 500 -21.34 6.30 -19.06
N TYR A 501 -20.95 5.11 -18.65
CA TYR A 501 -21.46 4.40 -17.47
C TYR A 501 -20.39 4.17 -16.41
N ALA A 502 -19.13 4.26 -16.79
CA ALA A 502 -18.01 4.22 -15.88
C ALA A 502 -16.85 5.08 -16.43
N TYR A 503 -16.01 5.54 -15.54
CA TYR A 503 -14.79 6.26 -15.87
C TYR A 503 -13.58 5.60 -15.18
N PRO A 504 -12.53 5.26 -15.91
CA PRO A 504 -11.25 4.94 -15.27
C PRO A 504 -10.65 6.21 -14.69
N SER A 505 -9.96 6.10 -13.56
CA SER A 505 -9.19 7.21 -12.98
C SER A 505 -7.76 7.21 -13.51
N VAL A 506 -7.21 6.02 -13.73
CA VAL A 506 -5.87 5.80 -14.29
C VAL A 506 -5.88 4.64 -15.28
N PHE A 507 -4.80 4.55 -16.05
CA PHE A 507 -4.59 3.45 -17.00
C PHE A 507 -3.12 3.09 -17.13
N ARG A 508 -2.84 1.86 -17.57
CA ARG A 508 -1.49 1.38 -17.87
C ARG A 508 -1.38 0.96 -19.33
N VAL A 509 -0.19 1.13 -19.89
CA VAL A 509 0.05 0.91 -21.33
C VAL A 509 1.05 -0.22 -21.52
N PRO A 510 0.65 -1.36 -22.12
CA PRO A 510 1.59 -2.40 -22.52
C PRO A 510 2.39 -1.91 -23.74
N VAL A 511 3.71 -1.97 -23.61
CA VAL A 511 4.62 -1.46 -24.64
C VAL A 511 5.64 -2.49 -25.10
N PHE A 512 6.06 -2.29 -26.34
CA PHE A 512 7.22 -2.92 -26.94
C PHE A 512 8.37 -1.91 -26.95
N VAL A 513 9.52 -2.28 -26.41
CA VAL A 513 10.73 -1.47 -26.42
C VAL A 513 11.78 -2.12 -27.31
N SER A 514 12.49 -1.31 -28.10
CA SER A 514 13.54 -1.81 -29.01
C SER A 514 14.71 -0.85 -29.09
N GLY A 515 15.91 -1.40 -29.23
CA GLY A 515 17.15 -0.61 -29.42
C GLY A 515 17.28 -0.01 -30.82
N SER A 516 16.39 -0.35 -31.76
CA SER A 516 16.38 0.11 -33.12
C SER A 516 14.97 0.32 -33.64
N SER A 517 14.73 1.40 -34.37
CA SER A 517 13.45 1.66 -35.04
C SER A 517 13.18 0.71 -36.22
N GLU A 518 14.19 -0.08 -36.64
CA GLU A 518 14.06 -1.06 -37.71
C GLU A 518 13.37 -2.35 -37.29
N ILE A 519 13.35 -2.66 -35.97
CA ILE A 519 12.61 -3.79 -35.44
C ILE A 519 11.16 -3.35 -35.32
N ASN A 520 10.34 -3.74 -36.29
CA ASN A 520 8.92 -3.48 -36.31
C ASN A 520 8.14 -4.80 -36.11
N VAL A 521 7.12 -4.75 -35.26
CA VAL A 521 6.26 -5.86 -34.91
C VAL A 521 4.82 -5.39 -35.11
N ASP A 522 4.15 -5.92 -36.13
CA ASP A 522 2.78 -5.55 -36.47
C ASP A 522 1.75 -6.42 -35.75
N ASP A 523 2.14 -7.68 -35.45
CA ASP A 523 1.33 -8.67 -34.72
C ASP A 523 2.20 -9.66 -33.96
N TYR A 524 1.58 -10.49 -33.12
CA TYR A 524 2.31 -11.51 -32.33
C TYR A 524 2.96 -12.59 -33.19
N ALA A 525 2.40 -12.89 -34.35
CA ALA A 525 2.99 -13.86 -35.26
C ALA A 525 4.31 -13.35 -35.86
N SER A 526 4.39 -12.04 -36.16
CA SER A 526 5.65 -11.41 -36.59
C SER A 526 6.67 -11.36 -35.47
N LEU A 527 6.25 -11.13 -34.22
CA LEU A 527 7.14 -11.19 -33.05
C LEU A 527 7.66 -12.61 -32.81
N ALA A 528 6.80 -13.64 -32.88
CA ALA A 528 7.19 -15.04 -32.75
C ALA A 528 8.14 -15.46 -33.91
N SER A 529 7.91 -14.97 -35.11
CA SER A 529 8.79 -15.20 -36.27
C SER A 529 10.16 -14.59 -36.08
N LEU A 530 10.23 -13.37 -35.53
CA LEU A 530 11.50 -12.74 -35.15
C LEU A 530 12.20 -13.54 -34.04
N ALA A 531 11.48 -13.96 -33.01
CA ALA A 531 12.02 -14.76 -31.93
C ALA A 531 12.66 -16.07 -32.43
N ALA A 532 12.03 -16.73 -33.42
CA ALA A 532 12.56 -17.92 -34.05
C ALA A 532 13.86 -17.67 -34.83
N LEU A 533 14.08 -16.47 -35.36
CA LEU A 533 15.33 -16.12 -36.06
C LEU A 533 16.50 -15.85 -35.11
N TYR A 534 16.23 -15.46 -33.87
CA TYR A 534 17.22 -15.05 -32.86
C TYR A 534 17.47 -16.11 -31.80
N GLN A 535 17.16 -17.38 -32.04
CA GLN A 535 17.30 -18.47 -31.06
C GLN A 535 18.67 -18.56 -30.37
N GLU A 536 19.75 -18.15 -31.06
CA GLU A 536 21.11 -18.15 -30.51
C GLU A 536 21.50 -16.87 -29.79
N GLN A 537 20.73 -15.79 -29.92
CA GLN A 537 21.09 -14.44 -29.44
C GLN A 537 20.07 -13.83 -28.50
N SER A 538 19.02 -14.53 -28.12
CA SER A 538 17.90 -14.00 -27.32
C SER A 538 17.39 -12.65 -27.84
N LEU A 539 16.28 -12.64 -28.52
CA LEU A 539 15.70 -11.43 -29.14
C LEU A 539 15.03 -10.53 -28.10
N ILE A 540 14.23 -11.14 -27.23
CA ILE A 540 13.36 -10.42 -26.29
C ILE A 540 13.77 -10.70 -24.86
N PHE A 541 13.83 -9.63 -24.04
CA PHE A 541 13.97 -9.77 -22.61
C PHE A 541 12.58 -9.85 -21.96
N ASN A 542 12.28 -10.97 -21.34
CA ASN A 542 11.16 -11.18 -20.44
C ASN A 542 11.59 -12.12 -19.32
N THR A 543 11.01 -11.97 -18.16
CA THR A 543 11.43 -12.71 -16.97
C THR A 543 10.70 -14.02 -16.80
N SER A 544 9.41 -14.10 -17.18
CA SER A 544 8.57 -15.29 -16.97
C SER A 544 7.41 -15.42 -17.96
N TYR A 545 6.67 -16.54 -17.87
CA TYR A 545 5.39 -16.71 -18.58
C TYR A 545 4.36 -15.65 -18.16
N GLU A 546 4.34 -15.27 -16.86
CA GLU A 546 3.46 -14.28 -16.29
C GLU A 546 3.65 -12.92 -16.96
N ASP A 547 4.90 -12.44 -17.00
CA ASP A 547 5.23 -11.14 -17.57
C ASP A 547 4.81 -11.00 -19.03
N ILE A 548 4.99 -12.10 -19.82
CA ILE A 548 4.55 -12.14 -21.22
C ILE A 548 3.04 -12.20 -21.32
N PHE A 549 2.42 -13.12 -20.57
CA PHE A 549 0.98 -13.32 -20.64
C PHE A 549 0.26 -12.02 -20.26
N ASP A 550 0.62 -11.39 -19.15
CA ASP A 550 -0.03 -10.18 -18.66
C ASP A 550 0.08 -9.02 -19.66
N SER A 551 1.28 -8.71 -20.13
CA SER A 551 1.47 -7.60 -21.06
C SER A 551 0.72 -7.83 -22.38
N PHE A 552 0.69 -9.09 -22.87
CA PHE A 552 0.02 -9.46 -24.13
C PHE A 552 -1.50 -9.57 -23.95
N TYR A 553 -1.97 -10.08 -22.82
CA TYR A 553 -3.39 -10.13 -22.49
C TYR A 553 -3.97 -8.72 -22.39
N ILE A 554 -3.31 -7.81 -21.70
CA ILE A 554 -3.73 -6.40 -21.61
C ILE A 554 -3.86 -5.81 -23.03
N ALA A 555 -2.89 -6.04 -23.90
CA ALA A 555 -2.91 -5.50 -25.24
C ALA A 555 -4.01 -6.09 -26.15
N SER A 556 -4.44 -7.33 -25.93
CA SER A 556 -5.21 -8.13 -26.92
C SER A 556 -6.56 -8.62 -26.46
N SER A 557 -6.83 -8.70 -25.14
CA SER A 557 -7.99 -9.41 -24.59
C SER A 557 -9.34 -8.92 -25.12
N ALA A 558 -9.48 -7.64 -25.43
CA ALA A 558 -10.68 -7.10 -26.05
C ALA A 558 -11.00 -7.75 -27.42
N GLY A 559 -9.96 -8.13 -28.16
CA GLY A 559 -10.09 -8.87 -29.42
C GLY A 559 -10.36 -10.35 -29.24
N LEU A 560 -9.79 -10.95 -28.18
CA LEU A 560 -9.98 -12.36 -27.84
C LEU A 560 -11.39 -12.63 -27.33
N PHE A 561 -11.97 -11.69 -26.60
CA PHE A 561 -13.29 -11.80 -25.94
C PHE A 561 -14.20 -10.63 -26.33
N PRO A 562 -14.64 -10.56 -27.62
CA PRO A 562 -15.46 -9.45 -28.09
C PRO A 562 -16.71 -9.25 -27.25
N GLU A 563 -16.90 -8.01 -26.79
CA GLU A 563 -18.01 -7.57 -25.95
C GLU A 563 -18.13 -8.32 -24.60
N GLU A 564 -17.08 -9.04 -24.17
CA GLU A 564 -17.09 -9.91 -22.98
C GLU A 564 -18.20 -10.98 -23.00
N LYS A 565 -18.62 -11.41 -24.19
CA LYS A 565 -19.78 -12.33 -24.38
C LYS A 565 -19.49 -13.58 -25.18
N ARG A 566 -18.42 -13.59 -25.90
CA ARG A 566 -18.00 -14.66 -26.76
C ARG A 566 -16.49 -14.73 -26.89
N ILE A 567 -16.04 -15.88 -27.32
CA ILE A 567 -14.65 -16.09 -27.66
C ILE A 567 -14.51 -15.95 -29.18
N ASP A 568 -13.49 -15.23 -29.61
CA ASP A 568 -12.98 -15.32 -30.96
C ASP A 568 -11.96 -16.47 -31.00
N GLU A 569 -12.39 -17.67 -31.37
CA GLU A 569 -11.58 -18.89 -31.34
C GLU A 569 -10.32 -18.77 -32.19
N ASP A 570 -10.43 -18.16 -33.39
CA ASP A 570 -9.29 -18.02 -34.29
C ASP A 570 -8.25 -17.04 -33.66
N ALA A 571 -8.70 -15.94 -33.06
CA ALA A 571 -7.83 -14.98 -32.39
C ALA A 571 -7.19 -15.57 -31.12
N LEU A 572 -7.97 -16.27 -30.30
CA LEU A 572 -7.47 -16.95 -29.10
C LEU A 572 -6.41 -18.01 -29.44
N ARG A 573 -6.69 -18.83 -30.45
CA ARG A 573 -5.76 -19.85 -30.92
C ARG A 573 -4.46 -19.24 -31.43
N ALA A 574 -4.56 -18.20 -32.25
CA ALA A 574 -3.39 -17.46 -32.75
C ALA A 574 -2.58 -16.82 -31.63
N PHE A 575 -3.25 -16.23 -30.64
CA PHE A 575 -2.63 -15.63 -29.46
C PHE A 575 -1.83 -16.68 -28.66
N LEU A 576 -2.47 -17.76 -28.24
CA LEU A 576 -1.83 -18.83 -27.46
C LEU A 576 -0.66 -19.45 -28.21
N GLN A 577 -0.84 -19.74 -29.50
CA GLN A 577 0.20 -20.34 -30.33
C GLN A 577 1.41 -19.40 -30.49
N SER A 578 1.19 -18.14 -30.87
CA SER A 578 2.28 -17.19 -31.10
C SER A 578 3.05 -16.89 -29.80
N THR A 579 2.33 -16.76 -28.68
CA THR A 579 2.95 -16.58 -27.37
C THR A 579 3.80 -17.78 -26.97
N ARG A 580 3.28 -19.00 -27.21
CA ARG A 580 4.03 -20.23 -26.97
C ARG A 580 5.28 -20.34 -27.85
N GLU A 581 5.16 -20.07 -29.16
CA GLU A 581 6.28 -20.11 -30.09
C GLU A 581 7.37 -19.12 -29.67
N MET A 582 7.00 -17.97 -29.14
CA MET A 582 7.94 -16.98 -28.62
C MET A 582 8.61 -17.46 -27.31
N ILE A 583 7.86 -18.01 -26.37
CA ILE A 583 8.37 -18.59 -25.12
C ILE A 583 9.40 -19.68 -25.43
N ASP A 584 9.07 -20.61 -26.32
CA ASP A 584 9.96 -21.70 -26.71
C ASP A 584 11.21 -21.20 -27.45
N GLY A 585 11.02 -20.25 -28.37
CA GLY A 585 12.11 -19.66 -29.16
C GLY A 585 13.10 -18.87 -28.32
N GLN A 586 12.67 -18.32 -27.21
CA GLN A 586 13.48 -17.50 -26.32
C GLN A 586 13.87 -18.19 -25.00
N GLN A 587 13.44 -19.43 -24.81
CA GLN A 587 13.71 -20.25 -23.62
C GLN A 587 13.23 -19.58 -22.30
N ILE A 588 12.12 -18.86 -22.34
CA ILE A 588 11.51 -18.23 -21.19
C ILE A 588 10.95 -19.31 -20.26
N THR A 589 11.00 -19.10 -18.96
CA THR A 589 10.61 -20.08 -17.95
C THR A 589 9.37 -19.62 -17.15
N ALA A 590 8.74 -20.58 -16.45
CA ALA A 590 7.62 -20.29 -15.57
C ALA A 590 8.01 -19.55 -14.29
N GLN A 591 9.33 -19.46 -13.95
CA GLN A 591 9.78 -18.80 -12.74
C GLN A 591 10.07 -17.33 -13.00
N THR A 592 9.40 -16.48 -12.26
CA THR A 592 9.78 -15.07 -12.10
C THR A 592 11.19 -15.00 -11.49
N ASN A 593 12.10 -14.40 -12.22
CA ASN A 593 13.35 -13.96 -11.63
C ASN A 593 13.08 -12.57 -11.03
N GLU A 594 12.87 -12.50 -9.73
CA GLU A 594 12.89 -11.21 -9.05
C GLU A 594 14.28 -10.57 -9.25
N TYR A 595 14.36 -9.62 -10.16
CA TYR A 595 15.55 -8.82 -10.31
C TYR A 595 15.60 -7.78 -9.18
N VAL A 596 16.40 -8.10 -8.19
CA VAL A 596 16.67 -7.19 -7.09
C VAL A 596 17.92 -6.41 -7.46
N MET A 597 17.76 -5.15 -7.84
CA MET A 597 18.89 -4.24 -7.98
C MET A 597 19.29 -3.71 -6.60
N ALA A 598 20.54 -3.86 -6.23
CA ALA A 598 21.09 -3.17 -5.07
C ALA A 598 21.14 -1.68 -5.39
N SER A 599 20.32 -0.89 -4.73
CA SER A 599 20.51 0.57 -4.73
C SER A 599 21.81 0.92 -4.02
N GLY A 600 22.39 2.08 -4.35
CA GLY A 600 23.65 2.52 -3.76
C GLY A 600 23.66 2.64 -2.22
N ASN A 601 22.49 2.61 -1.58
CA ASN A 601 22.28 2.59 -0.12
C ASN A 601 22.02 1.18 0.44
N GLY A 602 22.19 0.12 -0.35
CA GLY A 602 22.06 -1.27 0.10
C GLY A 602 20.62 -1.78 0.23
N GLN A 603 19.61 -0.99 -0.16
CA GLN A 603 18.22 -1.45 -0.25
C GLN A 603 18.01 -2.15 -1.59
N SER A 604 17.36 -3.31 -1.52
CA SER A 604 16.90 -4.05 -2.70
C SER A 604 15.62 -3.42 -3.20
N VAL A 605 15.61 -2.90 -4.42
CA VAL A 605 14.41 -2.39 -5.06
C VAL A 605 13.97 -3.39 -6.12
N ALA A 606 12.77 -3.94 -5.98
CA ALA A 606 12.15 -4.70 -7.05
C ALA A 606 11.91 -3.77 -8.24
N GLN A 607 12.45 -4.14 -9.41
CA GLN A 607 12.25 -3.38 -10.64
C GLN A 607 11.04 -3.96 -11.38
N SER A 608 10.21 -3.09 -11.95
CA SER A 608 9.13 -3.53 -12.83
C SER A 608 9.69 -4.22 -14.07
N GLU A 609 8.90 -5.10 -14.68
CA GLU A 609 9.22 -5.74 -15.95
C GLU A 609 9.64 -4.72 -17.02
N PHE A 610 8.88 -3.63 -17.14
CA PHE A 610 9.21 -2.54 -18.06
C PHE A 610 10.60 -1.95 -17.79
N ALA A 611 10.92 -1.65 -16.54
CA ALA A 611 12.21 -1.10 -16.17
C ALA A 611 13.36 -2.04 -16.54
N MET A 612 13.21 -3.33 -16.28
CA MET A 612 14.24 -4.32 -16.61
C MET A 612 14.38 -4.51 -18.13
N SER A 613 13.26 -4.58 -18.85
CA SER A 613 13.27 -4.65 -20.32
C SER A 613 13.96 -3.45 -20.93
N LEU A 614 13.65 -2.24 -20.47
CA LEU A 614 14.29 -1.01 -20.92
C LEU A 614 15.79 -0.99 -20.68
N ILE A 615 16.22 -1.36 -19.45
CA ILE A 615 17.64 -1.41 -19.09
C ILE A 615 18.38 -2.40 -20.00
N LYS A 616 17.86 -3.61 -20.18
CA LYS A 616 18.50 -4.67 -20.96
C LYS A 616 18.60 -4.34 -22.45
N VAL A 617 17.58 -3.66 -22.98
CA VAL A 617 17.59 -3.17 -24.37
C VAL A 617 18.60 -2.01 -24.53
N ALA A 618 18.59 -1.05 -23.61
CA ALA A 618 19.49 0.09 -23.66
C ALA A 618 20.97 -0.28 -23.46
N GLU A 619 21.26 -1.30 -22.64
CA GLU A 619 22.60 -1.89 -22.49
C GLU A 619 23.05 -2.65 -23.76
N GLY A 620 22.14 -2.91 -24.71
CA GLY A 620 22.41 -3.72 -25.89
C GLY A 620 22.54 -5.22 -25.60
N SER A 621 22.08 -5.68 -24.43
CA SER A 621 22.06 -7.10 -24.07
C SER A 621 20.97 -7.86 -24.81
N TYR A 622 19.85 -7.17 -25.12
CA TYR A 622 18.72 -7.68 -25.90
C TYR A 622 18.31 -6.65 -26.98
N PRO A 623 17.91 -7.08 -28.18
CA PRO A 623 17.40 -6.19 -29.22
C PRO A 623 16.07 -5.54 -28.87
N CYS A 624 15.20 -6.24 -28.12
CA CYS A 624 13.90 -5.74 -27.71
C CYS A 624 13.44 -6.34 -26.37
N GLY A 625 12.32 -5.83 -25.86
CA GLY A 625 11.64 -6.29 -24.66
C GLY A 625 10.20 -5.81 -24.64
N THR A 626 9.42 -6.31 -23.67
CA THR A 626 8.04 -5.89 -23.43
C THR A 626 7.88 -5.47 -21.97
N GLY A 627 6.77 -4.83 -21.65
CA GLY A 627 6.40 -4.49 -20.30
C GLY A 627 5.21 -3.53 -20.25
N VAL A 628 4.74 -3.25 -19.05
CA VAL A 628 3.60 -2.36 -18.81
C VAL A 628 4.08 -1.08 -18.15
N VAL A 629 3.80 0.05 -18.78
CA VAL A 629 4.19 1.39 -18.30
C VAL A 629 3.04 2.00 -17.51
N SER A 630 3.38 2.55 -16.34
CA SER A 630 2.42 3.19 -15.45
C SER A 630 2.47 4.72 -15.48
N SER A 631 3.59 5.36 -15.88
CA SER A 631 3.65 6.82 -16.00
C SER A 631 4.76 7.29 -16.95
N ARG A 632 4.59 8.50 -17.52
CA ARG A 632 5.64 9.17 -18.30
C ARG A 632 6.87 9.48 -17.48
N SER A 633 6.65 9.90 -16.24
CA SER A 633 7.71 10.32 -15.34
C SER A 633 8.61 9.16 -14.93
N ASP A 634 8.03 7.98 -14.68
CA ASP A 634 8.82 6.80 -14.35
C ASP A 634 9.61 6.29 -15.56
N ALA A 635 9.01 6.32 -16.75
CA ALA A 635 9.73 6.05 -17.99
C ALA A 635 10.89 7.05 -18.17
N LEU A 636 10.67 8.35 -17.98
CA LEU A 636 11.69 9.38 -18.13
C LEU A 636 12.86 9.19 -17.15
N LYS A 637 12.60 8.88 -15.88
CA LYS A 637 13.66 8.59 -14.89
C LYS A 637 14.59 7.47 -15.33
N LEU A 638 14.04 6.43 -15.97
CA LEU A 638 14.82 5.35 -16.55
C LEU A 638 15.60 5.80 -17.79
N PHE A 639 15.02 6.64 -18.65
CA PHE A 639 15.66 7.12 -19.85
C PHE A 639 16.87 8.02 -19.59
N TRP A 640 16.90 8.78 -18.51
CA TRP A 640 18.10 9.53 -18.14
C TRP A 640 19.30 8.64 -17.89
N SER A 641 19.09 7.45 -17.35
CA SER A 641 20.16 6.47 -17.12
C SER A 641 20.43 5.63 -18.37
N TYR A 642 19.42 5.40 -19.23
CA TYR A 642 19.46 4.48 -20.37
C TYR A 642 18.84 5.12 -21.61
N PRO A 643 19.51 6.11 -22.26
CA PRO A 643 18.97 6.78 -23.43
C PRO A 643 18.92 5.88 -24.68
N ALA A 644 18.11 6.28 -25.64
CA ALA A 644 18.10 5.75 -27.01
C ALA A 644 17.42 4.39 -27.24
N VAL A 645 16.21 4.19 -26.72
CA VAL A 645 15.31 3.10 -27.14
C VAL A 645 14.06 3.65 -27.81
N ALA A 646 13.47 2.88 -28.72
CA ALA A 646 12.15 3.16 -29.28
C ALA A 646 11.07 2.46 -28.47
N ILE A 647 9.97 3.18 -28.20
CA ILE A 647 8.80 2.63 -27.49
C ILE A 647 7.60 2.69 -28.43
N ARG A 648 6.80 1.63 -28.43
CA ARG A 648 5.56 1.50 -29.20
C ARG A 648 4.53 0.71 -28.41
N PRO A 649 3.22 0.88 -28.66
CA PRO A 649 2.23 -0.04 -28.12
C PRO A 649 2.51 -1.49 -28.54
N LEU A 650 2.17 -2.45 -27.69
CA LEU A 650 2.15 -3.85 -28.10
C LEU A 650 1.06 -4.09 -29.16
N PRO A 651 1.23 -5.12 -30.03
CA PRO A 651 0.19 -5.53 -30.98
C PRO A 651 -1.16 -5.74 -30.28
N GLY A 652 -2.22 -5.21 -30.88
CA GLY A 652 -3.56 -5.14 -30.29
C GLY A 652 -3.90 -3.77 -29.70
N SER A 653 -2.89 -2.98 -29.33
CA SER A 653 -3.01 -1.61 -28.84
C SER A 653 -4.03 -1.41 -27.72
N GLY A 654 -4.32 -2.47 -26.93
CA GLY A 654 -5.15 -2.37 -25.74
C GLY A 654 -4.43 -1.67 -24.61
N PHE A 655 -5.18 -1.24 -23.62
CA PHE A 655 -4.66 -0.65 -22.38
C PHE A 655 -5.40 -1.24 -21.18
N GLU A 656 -4.81 -1.18 -20.01
CA GLU A 656 -5.46 -1.59 -18.77
C GLU A 656 -6.01 -0.37 -18.05
N ALA A 657 -7.33 -0.30 -17.92
CA ALA A 657 -8.00 0.69 -17.09
C ALA A 657 -7.98 0.25 -15.62
N LYS A 658 -7.76 1.19 -14.72
CA LYS A 658 -7.74 0.96 -13.27
C LYS A 658 -8.58 2.00 -12.54
N GLU A 659 -9.00 1.64 -11.33
CA GLU A 659 -9.83 2.49 -10.47
C GLU A 659 -11.07 2.97 -11.26
N ILE A 660 -11.81 2.00 -11.82
CA ILE A 660 -12.94 2.23 -12.73
C ILE A 660 -14.18 2.55 -11.89
N VAL A 661 -14.47 3.82 -11.72
CA VAL A 661 -15.60 4.30 -10.90
C VAL A 661 -16.92 4.27 -11.67
N SER A 662 -17.96 3.75 -11.05
CA SER A 662 -19.34 3.73 -11.56
C SER A 662 -20.37 3.99 -10.45
N ILE A 663 -21.61 4.20 -10.86
CA ILE A 663 -22.75 4.43 -9.95
C ILE A 663 -23.84 3.43 -10.31
N PRO A 664 -24.26 2.54 -9.40
CA PRO A 664 -25.43 1.68 -9.63
C PRO A 664 -26.72 2.48 -9.88
N ALA A 665 -27.56 1.98 -10.77
CA ALA A 665 -28.81 2.67 -11.15
C ALA A 665 -29.79 2.83 -9.97
N ASN A 666 -29.69 1.96 -8.96
CA ASN A 666 -30.48 1.97 -7.74
C ASN A 666 -29.72 2.48 -6.50
N ALA A 667 -28.62 3.23 -6.70
CA ALA A 667 -27.89 3.87 -5.62
C ALA A 667 -28.82 4.69 -4.72
N ALA A 668 -28.66 4.56 -3.41
CA ALA A 668 -29.51 5.26 -2.45
C ALA A 668 -29.23 6.78 -2.45
N ASN A 669 -27.98 7.17 -2.66
CA ASN A 669 -27.50 8.56 -2.63
C ASN A 669 -26.78 8.98 -3.92
N PRO A 670 -27.46 9.01 -5.09
CA PRO A 670 -26.80 9.23 -6.38
C PRO A 670 -26.14 10.61 -6.50
N THR A 671 -26.57 11.60 -5.74
CA THR A 671 -25.93 12.93 -5.71
C THR A 671 -24.58 12.88 -5.03
N LEU A 672 -24.48 12.20 -3.89
CA LEU A 672 -23.20 12.02 -3.18
C LEU A 672 -22.27 11.10 -3.98
N ALA A 673 -22.82 10.05 -4.61
CA ALA A 673 -22.08 9.17 -5.48
C ALA A 673 -21.44 9.92 -6.67
N LYS A 674 -22.17 10.84 -7.30
CA LYS A 674 -21.63 11.70 -8.37
C LYS A 674 -20.54 12.65 -7.86
N ALA A 675 -20.72 13.22 -6.67
CA ALA A 675 -19.71 14.07 -6.05
C ALA A 675 -18.43 13.27 -5.75
N PHE A 676 -18.57 12.03 -5.28
CA PHE A 676 -17.43 11.14 -5.06
C PHE A 676 -16.72 10.78 -6.38
N ALA A 677 -17.46 10.38 -7.41
CA ALA A 677 -16.89 10.09 -8.73
C ALA A 677 -16.18 11.33 -9.33
N GLN A 678 -16.69 12.52 -9.08
CA GLN A 678 -16.05 13.76 -9.47
C GLN A 678 -14.72 13.98 -8.72
N ILE A 679 -14.69 13.75 -7.40
CA ILE A 679 -13.46 13.83 -6.60
C ILE A 679 -12.42 12.84 -7.13
N MET A 680 -12.79 11.58 -7.39
CA MET A 680 -11.89 10.58 -7.98
C MET A 680 -11.19 11.09 -9.24
N LEU A 681 -11.91 11.85 -10.08
CA LEU A 681 -11.43 12.24 -11.40
C LEU A 681 -10.82 13.65 -11.44
N THR A 682 -11.12 14.53 -10.47
CA THR A 682 -10.74 15.94 -10.56
C THR A 682 -9.96 16.48 -9.37
N ASP A 683 -9.96 15.78 -8.23
CA ASP A 683 -9.23 16.27 -7.06
C ASP A 683 -7.71 16.09 -7.26
N PRO A 684 -6.92 17.18 -7.15
CA PRO A 684 -5.49 17.11 -7.43
C PRO A 684 -4.73 16.15 -6.51
N VAL A 685 -5.15 16.02 -5.24
CA VAL A 685 -4.50 15.12 -4.28
C VAL A 685 -4.78 13.67 -4.66
N VAL A 686 -6.03 13.34 -4.98
CA VAL A 686 -6.41 11.99 -5.42
C VAL A 686 -5.70 11.62 -6.71
N GLN A 687 -5.68 12.53 -7.69
CA GLN A 687 -5.05 12.29 -8.98
C GLN A 687 -3.54 12.14 -8.86
N LEU A 688 -2.86 12.96 -8.06
CA LEU A 688 -1.43 12.81 -7.80
C LEU A 688 -1.12 11.48 -7.09
N ASN A 689 -1.96 11.09 -6.12
CA ASN A 689 -1.81 9.83 -5.40
C ASN A 689 -2.08 8.62 -6.29
N SER A 690 -2.79 8.77 -7.40
CA SER A 690 -3.10 7.65 -8.32
C SER A 690 -1.97 7.33 -9.32
N LEU A 691 -1.02 8.25 -9.54
CA LEU A 691 0.03 8.13 -10.56
C LEU A 691 0.96 6.92 -10.40
N TYR A 692 1.09 6.37 -9.20
CA TYR A 692 1.85 5.13 -9.01
C TYR A 692 1.09 3.87 -9.51
N LYS A 693 -0.23 3.97 -9.70
CA LYS A 693 -1.08 2.89 -10.24
C LYS A 693 -1.15 2.91 -11.77
N GLY A 694 -0.99 4.09 -12.38
CA GLY A 694 -1.09 4.26 -13.81
C GLY A 694 -0.99 5.72 -14.24
N PHE A 695 -1.00 5.96 -15.55
CA PHE A 695 -1.17 7.30 -16.12
C PHE A 695 -2.48 7.89 -15.64
N SER A 696 -2.48 9.16 -15.22
CA SER A 696 -3.74 9.87 -14.99
C SER A 696 -4.51 10.03 -16.30
N VAL A 697 -5.82 9.87 -16.24
CA VAL A 697 -6.69 10.21 -17.38
C VAL A 697 -6.71 11.71 -17.68
N GLN A 698 -6.24 12.56 -16.74
CA GLN A 698 -6.10 14.00 -16.91
C GLN A 698 -4.72 14.38 -17.46
N ARG A 699 -4.68 15.03 -18.63
CA ARG A 699 -3.44 15.49 -19.26
C ARG A 699 -2.66 16.50 -18.41
N ASP A 700 -3.35 17.40 -17.74
CA ASP A 700 -2.72 18.44 -16.92
C ASP A 700 -2.00 17.86 -15.69
N VAL A 701 -2.53 16.82 -15.07
CA VAL A 701 -1.89 16.11 -13.95
C VAL A 701 -0.62 15.41 -14.44
N GLU A 702 -0.70 14.67 -15.54
CA GLU A 702 0.47 14.04 -16.17
C GLU A 702 1.54 15.06 -16.55
N ASN A 703 1.14 16.17 -17.16
CA ASN A 703 2.06 17.22 -17.60
C ASN A 703 2.73 17.92 -16.40
N ALA A 704 1.98 18.15 -15.30
CA ALA A 704 2.54 18.75 -14.10
C ALA A 704 3.55 17.82 -13.41
N TYR A 705 3.23 16.53 -13.30
CA TYR A 705 4.14 15.53 -12.73
C TYR A 705 5.39 15.34 -13.58
N LEU A 706 5.23 15.29 -14.90
CA LEU A 706 6.36 15.23 -15.85
C LEU A 706 7.25 16.47 -15.75
N ALA A 707 6.67 17.67 -15.66
CA ALA A 707 7.43 18.91 -15.54
C ALA A 707 8.24 18.93 -14.22
N GLN A 708 7.65 18.46 -13.12
CA GLN A 708 8.36 18.31 -11.84
C GLN A 708 9.51 17.31 -11.96
N THR A 709 9.25 16.14 -12.55
CA THR A 709 10.29 15.11 -12.78
C THR A 709 11.44 15.65 -13.64
N ILE A 710 11.14 16.42 -14.68
CA ILE A 710 12.18 17.06 -15.53
C ILE A 710 13.00 18.04 -14.70
N ALA A 711 12.36 18.91 -13.91
CA ALA A 711 13.06 19.89 -13.08
C ALA A 711 13.99 19.22 -12.06
N ASP A 712 13.53 18.16 -11.42
CA ASP A 712 14.33 17.38 -10.47
C ASP A 712 15.48 16.66 -11.18
N GLY A 713 15.24 16.13 -12.37
CA GLY A 713 16.25 15.42 -13.16
C GLY A 713 17.31 16.32 -13.76
N GLU A 714 16.97 17.54 -14.23
CA GLU A 714 17.94 18.52 -14.72
C GLU A 714 18.96 18.92 -13.64
N GLN A 715 18.55 18.85 -12.37
CA GLN A 715 19.46 19.08 -11.25
C GLN A 715 20.39 17.88 -11.00
N THR A 716 20.00 16.68 -11.40
CA THR A 716 20.69 15.43 -11.09
C THR A 716 21.39 14.83 -12.29
N TYR A 717 20.85 14.94 -13.49
CA TYR A 717 21.30 14.31 -14.73
C TYR A 717 21.58 15.34 -15.82
N ALA A 718 22.72 15.26 -16.43
CA ALA A 718 23.14 16.19 -17.50
C ALA A 718 22.72 15.74 -18.92
N ALA A 719 21.91 14.70 -19.08
CA ALA A 719 21.51 14.13 -20.35
C ALA A 719 20.17 14.71 -20.84
N ASP A 720 20.03 14.93 -22.16
CA ASP A 720 18.75 15.29 -22.75
C ASP A 720 17.72 14.17 -22.51
N PRO A 721 16.48 14.51 -22.06
CA PRO A 721 15.44 13.51 -21.84
C PRO A 721 15.02 12.90 -23.20
N LEU A 722 14.64 11.64 -23.18
CA LEU A 722 14.14 10.95 -24.35
C LEU A 722 12.81 11.57 -24.82
N THR A 723 12.74 11.89 -26.09
CA THR A 723 11.50 12.37 -26.71
C THR A 723 10.67 11.17 -27.20
N CYS A 724 9.87 10.56 -26.32
CA CYS A 724 8.75 9.73 -26.75
C CYS A 724 7.51 10.62 -26.89
N ASP A 725 6.83 10.55 -28.01
CA ASP A 725 5.54 11.22 -28.17
C ASP A 725 4.44 10.39 -27.50
N TRP A 726 4.36 10.53 -26.18
CA TRP A 726 3.39 9.81 -25.38
C TRP A 726 1.95 10.16 -25.70
N ASP A 727 1.68 11.40 -26.09
CA ASP A 727 0.32 11.81 -26.44
C ASP A 727 -0.16 11.08 -27.69
N SER A 728 0.68 11.04 -28.75
CA SER A 728 0.36 10.26 -29.94
C SER A 728 0.22 8.77 -29.64
N LEU A 729 1.11 8.21 -28.80
CA LEU A 729 1.02 6.80 -28.41
C LEU A 729 -0.27 6.49 -27.68
N ILE A 730 -0.68 7.34 -26.71
CA ILE A 730 -1.91 7.15 -25.94
C ILE A 730 -3.15 7.33 -26.84
N GLU A 731 -3.13 8.28 -27.77
CA GLU A 731 -4.24 8.50 -28.70
C GLU A 731 -4.42 7.35 -29.72
N GLU A 732 -3.38 6.56 -29.97
CA GLU A 732 -3.44 5.33 -30.79
C GLU A 732 -3.99 4.12 -30.04
N LEU A 733 -4.14 4.19 -28.72
CA LEU A 733 -4.68 3.07 -27.93
C LEU A 733 -6.14 2.80 -28.29
N GLY A 734 -6.47 1.52 -28.43
CA GLY A 734 -7.77 1.02 -28.84
C GLY A 734 -8.71 0.77 -27.64
N ALA A 735 -9.19 -0.46 -27.51
CA ALA A 735 -10.12 -0.84 -26.45
C ALA A 735 -9.40 -1.14 -25.13
N PRO A 736 -10.06 -0.92 -23.98
CA PRO A 736 -9.53 -1.40 -22.70
C PRO A 736 -9.45 -2.92 -22.69
N SER A 737 -8.49 -3.46 -21.95
CA SER A 737 -8.43 -4.89 -21.67
C SER A 737 -9.70 -5.37 -20.96
N VAL A 738 -10.02 -6.66 -21.13
CA VAL A 738 -11.13 -7.29 -20.43
C VAL A 738 -10.85 -7.30 -18.93
N SER A 739 -11.72 -6.62 -18.17
CA SER A 739 -11.55 -6.46 -16.72
C SER A 739 -12.00 -7.67 -15.91
N SER A 740 -12.86 -8.53 -16.45
CA SER A 740 -13.44 -9.68 -15.72
C SER A 740 -12.36 -10.62 -15.19
N ALA A 741 -12.24 -10.72 -13.86
CA ALA A 741 -11.34 -11.65 -13.19
C ALA A 741 -11.60 -13.10 -13.61
N THR A 742 -12.85 -13.51 -13.77
CA THR A 742 -13.21 -14.87 -14.23
C THR A 742 -12.66 -15.17 -15.63
N ILE A 743 -12.74 -14.20 -16.57
CA ILE A 743 -12.21 -14.42 -17.93
C ILE A 743 -10.69 -14.49 -17.89
N TYR A 744 -10.05 -13.63 -17.09
CA TYR A 744 -8.62 -13.65 -16.90
C TYR A 744 -8.15 -14.97 -16.30
N ASP A 745 -8.69 -15.39 -15.16
CA ASP A 745 -8.26 -16.59 -14.43
C ASP A 745 -8.39 -17.87 -15.29
N VAL A 746 -9.53 -18.05 -15.96
CA VAL A 746 -9.76 -19.21 -16.84
C VAL A 746 -8.78 -19.24 -18.00
N THR A 747 -8.50 -18.08 -18.59
CA THR A 747 -7.57 -17.98 -19.72
C THR A 747 -6.14 -18.21 -19.28
N HIS A 748 -5.75 -17.59 -18.16
CA HIS A 748 -4.43 -17.70 -17.56
C HIS A 748 -4.10 -19.16 -17.19
N GLU A 749 -4.99 -19.84 -16.45
CA GLU A 749 -4.76 -21.23 -16.04
C GLU A 749 -4.53 -22.14 -17.26
N ALA A 750 -5.40 -22.06 -18.28
CA ALA A 750 -5.26 -22.89 -19.47
C ALA A 750 -4.02 -22.54 -20.32
N ALA A 751 -3.67 -21.24 -20.40
CA ALA A 751 -2.48 -20.78 -21.09
C ALA A 751 -1.20 -21.29 -20.42
N PHE A 752 -1.13 -21.27 -19.08
CA PHE A 752 0.03 -21.72 -18.32
C PHE A 752 0.24 -23.23 -18.42
N ASP A 753 -0.83 -24.03 -18.35
CA ASP A 753 -0.75 -25.47 -18.59
C ASP A 753 -0.25 -25.77 -20.01
N TYR A 754 -0.69 -24.98 -21.00
CA TYR A 754 -0.21 -25.10 -22.38
C TYR A 754 1.26 -24.68 -22.52
N TYR A 755 1.68 -23.56 -21.94
CA TYR A 755 3.07 -23.09 -21.94
C TYR A 755 3.99 -24.06 -21.21
N GLY A 756 3.52 -24.71 -20.15
CA GLY A 756 4.21 -25.74 -19.39
C GLY A 756 4.30 -27.10 -20.07
N ASN A 757 3.68 -27.31 -21.25
CA ASN A 757 3.52 -28.62 -21.93
C ASN A 757 2.67 -29.66 -21.15
N GLU A 758 1.80 -29.23 -20.27
CA GLU A 758 0.90 -30.10 -19.55
C GLU A 758 -0.30 -30.49 -20.43
N ILE A 759 -0.73 -29.59 -21.32
CA ILE A 759 -1.78 -29.80 -22.29
C ILE A 759 -1.36 -29.31 -23.68
N ASP A 760 -2.04 -29.75 -24.73
CA ASP A 760 -1.87 -29.22 -26.08
C ASP A 760 -2.78 -28.01 -26.36
N LEU A 761 -2.55 -27.31 -27.47
CA LEU A 761 -3.29 -26.13 -27.87
C LEU A 761 -4.81 -26.39 -27.99
N ASP A 762 -5.20 -27.51 -28.59
CA ASP A 762 -6.61 -27.84 -28.76
C ASP A 762 -7.29 -28.04 -27.40
N THR A 763 -6.62 -28.69 -26.47
CA THR A 763 -7.12 -28.88 -25.10
C THR A 763 -7.20 -27.55 -24.34
N ALA A 764 -6.22 -26.65 -24.52
CA ALA A 764 -6.25 -25.34 -23.88
C ALA A 764 -7.44 -24.49 -24.35
N VAL A 765 -7.62 -24.40 -25.68
CA VAL A 765 -8.76 -23.70 -26.29
C VAL A 765 -10.08 -24.29 -25.85
N GLN A 766 -10.23 -25.63 -25.92
CA GLN A 766 -11.45 -26.32 -25.49
C GLN A 766 -11.77 -26.04 -24.00
N ARG A 767 -10.77 -26.06 -23.12
CA ARG A 767 -10.95 -25.76 -21.67
C ARG A 767 -11.47 -24.34 -21.47
N ILE A 768 -10.89 -23.36 -22.17
CA ILE A 768 -11.34 -21.96 -22.11
C ILE A 768 -12.78 -21.85 -22.61
N GLU A 769 -13.11 -22.49 -23.75
CA GLU A 769 -14.46 -22.47 -24.33
C GLU A 769 -15.50 -23.09 -23.40
N GLU A 770 -15.20 -24.26 -22.81
CA GLU A 770 -16.13 -24.96 -21.92
C GLU A 770 -16.41 -24.15 -20.65
N ASN A 771 -15.37 -23.59 -20.00
CA ASN A 771 -15.51 -22.83 -18.77
C ASN A 771 -16.15 -21.46 -19.02
N LEU A 772 -15.70 -20.71 -20.02
CA LEU A 772 -16.27 -19.41 -20.34
C LEU A 772 -17.61 -19.50 -21.05
N GLY A 773 -17.91 -20.59 -21.79
CA GLY A 773 -19.21 -20.82 -22.39
C GLY A 773 -20.34 -20.87 -21.35
N LEU A 774 -20.10 -21.52 -20.19
CA LEU A 774 -21.02 -21.50 -19.05
C LEU A 774 -21.15 -20.10 -18.48
N TYR A 775 -20.02 -19.46 -18.20
CA TYR A 775 -19.97 -18.09 -17.66
C TYR A 775 -20.73 -17.09 -18.55
N PHE A 776 -20.50 -17.08 -19.86
CA PHE A 776 -21.22 -16.20 -20.79
C PHE A 776 -22.71 -16.51 -20.86
N SER A 777 -23.12 -17.78 -20.71
CA SER A 777 -24.54 -18.13 -20.67
C SER A 777 -25.26 -17.62 -19.40
N GLU A 778 -24.55 -17.51 -18.30
CA GLU A 778 -25.06 -16.94 -17.04
C GLU A 778 -25.11 -15.40 -17.09
N GLN A 779 -24.30 -14.79 -17.95
CA GLN A 779 -24.27 -13.34 -18.14
C GLN A 779 -25.35 -12.84 -19.14
N GLN A 780 -25.95 -13.69 -19.95
CA GLN A 780 -27.08 -13.34 -20.82
C GLN A 780 -28.40 -13.27 -20.05
#